data_b2108b434882d32f0418fbf77cdf5b10
#
_entry.id   b2108b434882d32f0418fbf77cdf5b10
#
_cell.length_a   1.000
_cell.length_b   1.000
_cell.length_c   1.000
_cell.angle_alpha   90.00
_cell.angle_beta   90.00
_cell.angle_gamma   90.00
#
_symmetry.space_group_name_H-M   'P 1'
#
loop_
_entity.id
_entity.type
_entity.pdbx_description
1 polymer ?
#
loop_
_entity_poly.entity_id
_entity_poly.type
_entity_poly.pdbx_seq_one_letter_code
_entity_poly.pdbx_strand_id
1 'polypeptide(L)'
;MKKFISFLYLCCLTLTVTAQTDTNLLRAVDKDKMNHWVDSVFDTMTLDERIGQLFMIIANPATGSKNIQRLTRYIDEIKVGGILFSKGSPQMQAEVTNRLQKASRVPLFIALDGEWGLSMRLSGTTRFPRNMTLGAIENDSLIEMYGREVGRQCREMGIHINFAPALDVNSNIDNPVIGNRAFGEDPDWVSDKGLAYSRGLESENIISVAKHFPGHGDTSDDSHNTLPSIYHNRARLDSIELLPFKRYIRGGFAGIMVSHLYVPALDKTKNTPATFSVPIVTDLLQTELGFQGLLFTDALAMKGAVVKKDENISVKALQAGNDILVSPATPVNDFGAVKEAIEKGKLDLKDIERRVIKVLKYKYIAGLHDLKPVETKGLTDRINTPHAAWLAAKLNEEGITLLKNTSDFVPLKGLGKKKIAALSLGDSRGNEFQKMLNRYDSVAFFSLGRNAKDAEIKKVYAELETFDLIICGIHTVRIKETESLRKLAGKKEVVLAFFTQPYFSKDYKESINEAKAVMMAYEASPLAQKYAAQLIFGGIAAKGKLPVSIPGMYFAGTGIFTEKTRLGYHEPQEVGADMTRLKAIDAIVEEGLAAKAFPGCRVLVAQNGMIIYNKSFGYYNFDKKQRVTEQSVYDLASVSKAAGTLLAVMKSYDEKNFTLASKISEYIPELKESDKKDIIIRDLLYHQSGMTPTISFYLNAVDKDSYSGSLYSSSKSATHPIRFDAGTYVRNDFKYLPRLVSDTVKSGFETEVARHFYVHSSFRDTIMNEIKKSRLGPKGKYRYSCINFIMLQKMVENQTGQPLDEILRSGFYDRLGARTTTYNPLKTIDTMRIVPTEDDPFVRRQFLRGYVHDEAAAFQGGVSGNAGLFSNADDLAKVLQLFLNQGIYGGEQYLSPETCRLFTQSKSPVSRRGLGFDKPATGTPKLSPCGALAPPSVYGHTGYTGTCFWVDPDNQLIYIFLCNRVTPTRANNQLGSLDIRTRVQDAIYKAIDRKNQKNL
;
A
#
# COMPACT_ATOMS: atom_id res chain seq x y z
N MET A 1 30.08 -62.70 -25.09
CA MET A 1 29.00 -61.82 -24.67
C MET A 1 29.41 -60.57 -23.88
N LYS A 2 30.39 -60.63 -22.93
CA LYS A 2 30.86 -59.45 -22.16
C LYS A 2 31.57 -58.37 -22.97
N LYS A 3 32.25 -58.71 -24.05
CA LYS A 3 32.95 -57.76 -24.93
C LYS A 3 32.06 -57.07 -25.96
N PHE A 4 30.86 -57.59 -26.23
CA PHE A 4 29.87 -56.99 -27.13
C PHE A 4 29.04 -55.92 -26.41
N ILE A 5 28.78 -56.11 -25.11
CA ILE A 5 28.02 -55.17 -24.27
C ILE A 5 28.87 -53.90 -23.95
N SER A 6 30.18 -54.05 -23.79
CA SER A 6 31.06 -52.88 -23.58
C SER A 6 31.21 -51.99 -24.85
N PHE A 7 31.06 -52.56 -26.04
CA PHE A 7 31.13 -51.78 -27.29
C PHE A 7 29.80 -51.04 -27.55
N LEU A 8 28.66 -51.61 -27.16
CA LEU A 8 27.38 -50.91 -27.24
C LEU A 8 27.27 -49.77 -26.22
N TYR A 9 27.87 -49.93 -25.02
CA TYR A 9 27.89 -48.83 -24.02
C TYR A 9 28.86 -47.68 -24.42
N LEU A 10 29.90 -47.95 -25.17
CA LEU A 10 30.85 -46.94 -25.64
C LEU A 10 30.32 -46.20 -26.90
N CYS A 11 29.45 -46.84 -27.71
CA CYS A 11 28.78 -46.18 -28.85
C CYS A 11 27.56 -45.33 -28.46
N CYS A 12 26.96 -45.58 -27.27
CA CYS A 12 25.87 -44.71 -26.74
C CYS A 12 26.37 -43.44 -26.05
N LEU A 13 27.69 -43.29 -25.83
CA LEU A 13 28.27 -42.12 -25.11
C LEU A 13 28.84 -41.05 -26.05
N THR A 14 28.70 -41.19 -27.39
CA THR A 14 29.27 -40.23 -28.35
C THR A 14 28.28 -39.62 -29.33
N LEU A 15 27.00 -39.64 -29.04
CA LEU A 15 25.97 -38.93 -29.83
C LEU A 15 24.98 -38.14 -28.95
N THR A 16 25.50 -37.32 -28.02
CA THR A 16 24.80 -36.09 -27.67
C THR A 16 25.30 -34.99 -28.57
N VAL A 17 24.94 -35.06 -29.86
CA VAL A 17 24.73 -33.85 -30.63
C VAL A 17 23.64 -33.10 -29.89
N THR A 18 24.01 -32.14 -29.06
CA THR A 18 23.05 -31.15 -28.55
C THR A 18 22.51 -30.48 -29.79
N ALA A 19 21.35 -30.94 -30.25
CA ALA A 19 20.61 -30.23 -31.28
C ALA A 19 20.49 -28.79 -30.76
N GLN A 20 21.09 -27.84 -31.46
CA GLN A 20 20.95 -26.41 -31.20
C GLN A 20 19.45 -26.11 -31.19
N THR A 21 18.87 -25.91 -30.02
CA THR A 21 17.45 -25.71 -29.91
C THR A 21 17.13 -24.23 -30.03
N ASP A 22 16.22 -23.89 -30.96
CA ASP A 22 15.65 -22.55 -31.09
C ASP A 22 15.22 -21.99 -29.71
N THR A 23 15.23 -20.66 -29.53
CA THR A 23 14.70 -20.00 -28.32
C THR A 23 13.17 -20.23 -28.21
N ASN A 24 12.64 -20.04 -27.00
CA ASN A 24 11.19 -20.27 -26.74
C ASN A 24 10.32 -19.45 -27.68
N LEU A 25 10.67 -18.19 -27.92
CA LEU A 25 9.95 -17.29 -28.82
C LEU A 25 9.99 -17.81 -30.27
N LEU A 26 11.14 -18.32 -30.75
CA LEU A 26 11.23 -18.92 -32.08
C LEU A 26 10.49 -20.24 -32.23
N ARG A 27 10.32 -21.00 -31.14
CA ARG A 27 9.53 -22.25 -31.14
C ARG A 27 8.02 -22.00 -31.17
N ALA A 28 7.59 -20.87 -30.59
CA ALA A 28 6.16 -20.55 -30.47
C ALA A 28 5.54 -19.96 -31.74
N VAL A 29 6.37 -19.58 -32.75
CA VAL A 29 5.89 -18.87 -33.94
C VAL A 29 5.68 -19.85 -35.11
N ASP A 30 4.74 -19.50 -36.00
CA ASP A 30 4.57 -20.16 -37.31
C ASP A 30 5.80 -19.90 -38.20
N LYS A 31 6.66 -20.91 -38.33
CA LYS A 31 7.97 -20.78 -38.99
C LYS A 31 7.83 -20.49 -40.48
N ASP A 32 6.81 -21.02 -41.15
CA ASP A 32 6.62 -20.83 -42.57
C ASP A 32 6.23 -19.39 -42.90
N LYS A 33 5.29 -18.83 -42.11
CA LYS A 33 4.91 -17.41 -42.25
C LYS A 33 6.07 -16.48 -41.87
N MET A 34 6.79 -16.81 -40.82
CA MET A 34 7.96 -16.03 -40.39
C MET A 34 9.04 -16.04 -41.50
N ASN A 35 9.42 -17.20 -42.00
CA ASN A 35 10.43 -17.30 -43.03
C ASN A 35 9.99 -16.57 -44.30
N HIS A 36 8.77 -16.77 -44.77
CA HIS A 36 8.22 -16.06 -45.93
C HIS A 36 8.32 -14.51 -45.76
N TRP A 37 7.96 -13.99 -44.60
CA TRP A 37 8.10 -12.54 -44.35
C TRP A 37 9.57 -12.11 -44.32
N VAL A 38 10.43 -12.87 -43.65
CA VAL A 38 11.88 -12.60 -43.56
C VAL A 38 12.51 -12.55 -44.96
N ASP A 39 12.24 -13.56 -45.80
CA ASP A 39 12.78 -13.64 -47.16
C ASP A 39 12.25 -12.48 -48.01
N SER A 40 10.94 -12.17 -47.93
CA SER A 40 10.36 -11.04 -48.66
C SER A 40 10.97 -9.69 -48.34
N VAL A 41 11.36 -9.47 -47.07
CA VAL A 41 12.03 -8.24 -46.64
C VAL A 41 13.49 -8.26 -47.04
N PHE A 42 14.21 -9.36 -46.74
CA PHE A 42 15.65 -9.50 -46.96
C PHE A 42 16.04 -9.38 -48.44
N ASP A 43 15.30 -10.02 -49.36
CA ASP A 43 15.59 -10.01 -50.80
C ASP A 43 15.48 -8.61 -51.43
N THR A 44 14.65 -7.73 -50.80
CA THR A 44 14.53 -6.34 -51.25
C THR A 44 15.51 -5.38 -50.59
N MET A 45 16.29 -5.82 -49.60
CA MET A 45 17.23 -4.95 -48.88
C MET A 45 18.52 -4.71 -49.67
N THR A 46 18.94 -3.45 -49.76
CA THR A 46 20.30 -3.08 -50.17
C THR A 46 21.32 -3.47 -49.11
N LEU A 47 22.60 -3.51 -49.50
CA LEU A 47 23.69 -3.78 -48.55
C LEU A 47 23.70 -2.79 -47.37
N ASP A 48 23.44 -1.51 -47.61
CA ASP A 48 23.38 -0.48 -46.60
C ASP A 48 22.22 -0.72 -45.63
N GLU A 49 21.08 -1.16 -46.11
CA GLU A 49 19.96 -1.55 -45.25
C GLU A 49 20.27 -2.80 -44.42
N ARG A 50 20.96 -3.79 -44.98
CA ARG A 50 21.40 -4.98 -44.22
C ARG A 50 22.37 -4.59 -43.11
N ILE A 51 23.41 -3.79 -43.41
CA ILE A 51 24.34 -3.31 -42.39
C ILE A 51 23.64 -2.49 -41.33
N GLY A 52 22.75 -1.58 -41.71
CA GLY A 52 21.99 -0.68 -40.81
C GLY A 52 21.16 -1.46 -39.79
N GLN A 53 20.63 -2.68 -40.13
CA GLN A 53 19.85 -3.50 -39.19
C GLN A 53 20.64 -3.92 -37.96
N LEU A 54 21.93 -3.91 -37.99
CA LEU A 54 22.82 -4.27 -36.88
C LEU A 54 23.12 -3.09 -35.94
N PHE A 55 22.65 -1.89 -36.25
CA PHE A 55 22.87 -0.67 -35.46
C PHE A 55 21.63 -0.30 -34.63
N MET A 56 21.80 -0.12 -33.32
CA MET A 56 20.78 0.40 -32.39
C MET A 56 21.26 1.71 -31.77
N ILE A 57 20.53 2.81 -32.02
CA ILE A 57 20.94 4.16 -31.67
C ILE A 57 20.16 4.66 -30.45
N ILE A 58 20.88 5.37 -29.55
CA ILE A 58 20.24 5.92 -28.34
C ILE A 58 19.38 7.16 -28.68
N ALA A 59 18.15 7.17 -28.17
CA ALA A 59 17.20 8.27 -28.21
C ALA A 59 16.98 8.88 -26.81
N ASN A 60 16.95 10.22 -26.76
CA ASN A 60 16.56 10.95 -25.56
C ASN A 60 15.44 11.94 -25.92
N PRO A 61 14.17 11.54 -25.87
CA PRO A 61 13.04 12.42 -26.23
C PRO A 61 12.97 13.71 -25.41
N ALA A 62 13.48 13.72 -24.19
CA ALA A 62 13.49 14.90 -23.33
C ALA A 62 14.36 16.05 -23.87
N THR A 63 15.22 15.80 -24.86
CA THR A 63 16.10 16.81 -25.48
C THR A 63 15.47 17.53 -26.69
N GLY A 64 14.20 17.25 -26.99
CA GLY A 64 13.39 18.00 -27.96
C GLY A 64 13.65 17.68 -29.43
N SER A 65 13.25 18.63 -30.34
CA SER A 65 13.21 18.43 -31.79
C SER A 65 14.56 18.13 -32.45
N LYS A 66 15.64 18.68 -31.93
CA LYS A 66 17.02 18.43 -32.48
C LYS A 66 17.41 16.95 -32.40
N ASN A 67 17.03 16.26 -31.32
CA ASN A 67 17.29 14.84 -31.19
C ASN A 67 16.49 14.01 -32.21
N ILE A 68 15.22 14.36 -32.39
CA ILE A 68 14.35 13.68 -33.35
C ILE A 68 14.88 13.87 -34.76
N GLN A 69 15.32 15.08 -35.14
CA GLN A 69 15.93 15.35 -36.45
C GLN A 69 17.19 14.50 -36.65
N ARG A 70 18.05 14.41 -35.63
CA ARG A 70 19.25 13.54 -35.68
C ARG A 70 18.90 12.07 -35.89
N LEU A 71 17.90 11.57 -35.18
CA LEU A 71 17.46 10.16 -35.32
C LEU A 71 16.86 9.90 -36.70
N THR A 72 16.05 10.81 -37.24
CA THR A 72 15.52 10.72 -38.62
C THR A 72 16.65 10.68 -39.62
N ARG A 73 17.68 11.54 -39.45
CA ARG A 73 18.86 11.53 -40.30
C ARG A 73 19.60 10.19 -40.29
N TYR A 74 19.76 9.53 -39.11
CA TYR A 74 20.38 8.20 -39.03
C TYR A 74 19.54 7.11 -39.72
N ILE A 75 18.19 7.22 -39.68
CA ILE A 75 17.31 6.33 -40.43
C ILE A 75 17.55 6.52 -41.95
N ASP A 76 17.71 7.75 -42.41
CA ASP A 76 17.93 8.07 -43.84
C ASP A 76 19.33 7.73 -44.32
N GLU A 77 20.37 8.01 -43.52
CA GLU A 77 21.78 7.85 -43.95
C GLU A 77 22.30 6.43 -43.77
N ILE A 78 22.06 5.81 -42.61
CA ILE A 78 22.64 4.52 -42.23
C ILE A 78 21.60 3.42 -42.00
N LYS A 79 20.32 3.68 -42.26
CA LYS A 79 19.23 2.67 -42.22
C LYS A 79 19.16 1.87 -40.92
N VAL A 80 19.30 2.55 -39.76
CA VAL A 80 19.40 1.89 -38.43
C VAL A 80 18.28 0.89 -38.21
N GLY A 81 18.62 -0.23 -37.56
CA GLY A 81 17.68 -1.33 -37.26
C GLY A 81 16.91 -1.17 -35.95
N GLY A 82 17.37 -0.30 -35.03
CA GLY A 82 16.75 -0.14 -33.74
C GLY A 82 17.02 1.19 -33.02
N ILE A 83 16.18 1.51 -32.05
CA ILE A 83 16.26 2.71 -31.19
C ILE A 83 16.18 2.28 -29.73
N LEU A 84 17.16 2.72 -28.92
CA LEU A 84 17.18 2.57 -27.46
C LEU A 84 16.73 3.86 -26.78
N PHE A 85 15.62 3.85 -26.08
CA PHE A 85 15.13 5.01 -25.33
C PHE A 85 15.79 5.12 -23.96
N SER A 86 16.31 6.31 -23.60
CA SER A 86 17.04 6.56 -22.37
C SER A 86 16.30 7.38 -21.32
N LYS A 87 15.46 8.34 -21.71
CA LYS A 87 14.65 9.20 -20.83
C LYS A 87 13.41 9.70 -21.54
N GLY A 88 12.34 10.01 -20.77
CA GLY A 88 11.14 10.65 -21.31
C GLY A 88 9.93 10.47 -20.43
N SER A 89 8.76 10.66 -21.05
CA SER A 89 7.46 10.24 -20.54
C SER A 89 6.84 9.26 -21.51
N PRO A 90 5.82 8.48 -21.12
CA PRO A 90 5.13 7.56 -22.04
C PRO A 90 4.62 8.25 -23.30
N GLN A 91 3.99 9.40 -23.14
CA GLN A 91 3.46 10.18 -24.27
C GLN A 91 4.56 10.58 -25.25
N MET A 92 5.65 11.17 -24.76
CA MET A 92 6.77 11.62 -25.60
C MET A 92 7.43 10.45 -26.34
N GLN A 93 7.62 9.33 -25.67
CA GLN A 93 8.23 8.13 -26.31
C GLN A 93 7.31 7.57 -27.41
N ALA A 94 6.00 7.42 -27.15
CA ALA A 94 5.05 6.91 -28.12
C ALA A 94 4.99 7.79 -29.39
N GLU A 95 4.93 9.12 -29.23
CA GLU A 95 4.94 10.06 -30.34
C GLU A 95 6.23 9.94 -31.18
N VAL A 96 7.40 9.86 -30.50
CA VAL A 96 8.68 9.68 -31.18
C VAL A 96 8.75 8.31 -31.87
N THR A 97 8.32 7.23 -31.20
CA THR A 97 8.24 5.90 -31.78
C THR A 97 7.43 5.87 -33.06
N ASN A 98 6.20 6.42 -33.04
CA ASN A 98 5.32 6.47 -34.21
C ASN A 98 5.97 7.26 -35.37
N ARG A 99 6.61 8.37 -35.07
CA ARG A 99 7.30 9.19 -36.10
C ARG A 99 8.48 8.46 -36.73
N LEU A 100 9.34 7.80 -35.92
CA LEU A 100 10.51 7.10 -36.41
C LEU A 100 10.15 5.81 -37.17
N GLN A 101 9.15 5.07 -36.68
CA GLN A 101 8.61 3.91 -37.41
C GLN A 101 8.08 4.28 -38.80
N LYS A 102 7.36 5.42 -38.91
CA LYS A 102 6.84 5.92 -40.21
C LYS A 102 7.96 6.31 -41.18
N ALA A 103 9.12 6.76 -40.64
CA ALA A 103 10.26 7.19 -41.47
C ALA A 103 11.13 5.99 -41.92
N SER A 104 11.02 4.83 -41.27
CA SER A 104 11.85 3.66 -41.59
C SER A 104 11.14 2.71 -42.56
N ARG A 105 11.83 2.26 -43.59
CA ARG A 105 11.36 1.25 -44.54
C ARG A 105 11.25 -0.15 -43.89
N VAL A 106 12.31 -0.54 -43.17
CA VAL A 106 12.30 -1.78 -42.36
C VAL A 106 11.93 -1.40 -40.95
N PRO A 107 10.86 -1.98 -40.34
CA PRO A 107 10.43 -1.59 -39.00
C PRO A 107 11.55 -1.65 -37.96
N LEU A 108 11.58 -0.65 -37.07
CA LEU A 108 12.63 -0.49 -36.05
C LEU A 108 12.35 -1.35 -34.82
N PHE A 109 13.37 -2.00 -34.27
CA PHE A 109 13.33 -2.40 -32.88
C PHE A 109 13.27 -1.17 -31.97
N ILE A 110 12.39 -1.21 -30.97
CA ILE A 110 12.35 -0.23 -29.88
C ILE A 110 12.78 -0.96 -28.60
N ALA A 111 13.81 -0.43 -27.97
CA ALA A 111 14.42 -1.01 -26.77
C ALA A 111 14.41 -0.02 -25.61
N LEU A 112 14.45 -0.54 -24.39
CA LEU A 112 14.54 0.22 -23.16
C LEU A 112 15.32 -0.59 -22.11
N ASP A 113 16.04 0.10 -21.20
CA ASP A 113 16.49 -0.49 -19.94
C ASP A 113 15.36 -0.39 -18.91
N GLY A 114 14.74 -1.49 -18.60
CA GLY A 114 13.61 -1.54 -17.65
C GLY A 114 13.81 -2.58 -16.55
N GLU A 115 14.97 -2.56 -15.85
CA GLU A 115 15.32 -3.54 -14.81
C GLU A 115 14.30 -3.54 -13.66
N TRP A 116 13.74 -2.36 -13.31
CA TRP A 116 12.62 -2.21 -12.39
C TRP A 116 11.39 -1.57 -13.07
N GLY A 117 11.12 -2.03 -14.29
CA GLY A 117 10.02 -1.59 -15.14
C GLY A 117 10.29 -0.27 -15.85
N LEU A 118 9.26 0.26 -16.50
CA LEU A 118 9.38 1.48 -17.32
C LEU A 118 9.85 2.70 -16.52
N SER A 119 9.56 2.73 -15.23
CA SER A 119 9.93 3.86 -14.34
C SER A 119 11.44 4.07 -14.20
N MET A 120 12.26 3.11 -14.61
CA MET A 120 13.71 3.30 -14.72
C MET A 120 14.06 4.42 -15.69
N ARG A 121 13.26 4.59 -16.76
CA ARG A 121 13.52 5.53 -17.86
C ARG A 121 12.39 6.53 -18.10
N LEU A 122 11.16 6.15 -17.81
CA LEU A 122 9.96 6.94 -18.13
C LEU A 122 9.27 7.44 -16.88
N SER A 123 9.24 8.77 -16.71
CA SER A 123 8.52 9.41 -15.61
C SER A 123 7.01 9.22 -15.74
N GLY A 124 6.31 9.13 -14.61
CA GLY A 124 4.85 8.99 -14.59
C GLY A 124 4.33 7.56 -14.85
N THR A 125 5.21 6.56 -14.78
CA THR A 125 4.85 5.13 -14.82
C THR A 125 4.93 4.50 -13.44
N THR A 126 4.23 3.37 -13.24
CA THR A 126 4.27 2.60 -11.99
C THR A 126 5.70 2.23 -11.64
N ARG A 127 6.12 2.58 -10.42
CA ARG A 127 7.44 2.26 -9.91
C ARG A 127 7.41 0.92 -9.18
N PHE A 128 8.06 -0.07 -9.74
CA PHE A 128 8.34 -1.35 -9.08
C PHE A 128 9.61 -1.27 -8.23
N PRO A 129 9.79 -2.17 -7.24
CA PRO A 129 11.01 -2.22 -6.46
C PRO A 129 12.21 -2.67 -7.31
N ARG A 130 13.41 -2.34 -6.84
CA ARG A 130 14.66 -2.76 -7.47
C ARG A 130 14.95 -4.24 -7.23
N ASN A 131 15.86 -4.79 -8.03
CA ASN A 131 16.17 -6.22 -8.02
C ASN A 131 16.61 -6.74 -6.64
N MET A 132 17.33 -5.96 -5.84
CA MET A 132 17.72 -6.35 -4.48
C MET A 132 16.47 -6.60 -3.57
N THR A 133 15.41 -5.79 -3.71
CA THR A 133 14.14 -6.03 -3.01
C THR A 133 13.43 -7.27 -3.58
N LEU A 134 13.45 -7.44 -4.90
CA LEU A 134 12.86 -8.61 -5.57
C LEU A 134 13.60 -9.90 -5.17
N GLY A 135 14.92 -9.83 -5.00
CA GLY A 135 15.74 -10.91 -4.50
C GLY A 135 15.37 -11.37 -3.08
N ALA A 136 14.80 -10.48 -2.26
CA ALA A 136 14.33 -10.84 -0.92
C ALA A 136 13.03 -11.66 -0.91
N ILE A 137 12.31 -11.76 -2.03
CA ILE A 137 11.03 -12.45 -2.16
C ILE A 137 11.26 -13.94 -2.43
N GLU A 138 10.69 -14.83 -1.63
CA GLU A 138 10.83 -16.28 -1.87
C GLU A 138 9.95 -16.77 -3.04
N ASN A 139 8.78 -16.17 -3.25
CA ASN A 139 7.80 -16.62 -4.25
C ASN A 139 8.15 -16.15 -5.67
N ASP A 140 8.76 -17.02 -6.46
CA ASP A 140 9.15 -16.73 -7.86
C ASP A 140 7.96 -16.48 -8.79
N SER A 141 6.77 -16.97 -8.46
CA SER A 141 5.56 -16.68 -9.25
C SER A 141 5.21 -15.19 -9.23
N LEU A 142 5.53 -14.46 -8.16
CA LEU A 142 5.39 -13.00 -8.12
C LEU A 142 6.40 -12.31 -9.03
N ILE A 143 7.60 -12.85 -9.15
CA ILE A 143 8.64 -12.31 -10.05
C ILE A 143 8.25 -12.56 -11.52
N GLU A 144 7.66 -13.71 -11.82
CA GLU A 144 7.13 -14.00 -13.16
C GLU A 144 5.94 -13.08 -13.51
N MET A 145 5.01 -12.88 -12.55
CA MET A 145 3.90 -11.94 -12.70
C MET A 145 4.41 -10.50 -12.93
N TYR A 146 5.45 -10.10 -12.21
CA TYR A 146 6.12 -8.82 -12.40
C TYR A 146 6.73 -8.70 -13.81
N GLY A 147 7.45 -9.72 -14.28
CA GLY A 147 7.99 -9.76 -15.66
C GLY A 147 6.87 -9.62 -16.70
N ARG A 148 5.75 -10.33 -16.51
CA ARG A 148 4.58 -10.23 -17.40
C ARG A 148 3.96 -8.84 -17.41
N GLU A 149 3.80 -8.19 -16.25
CA GLU A 149 3.26 -6.83 -16.19
C GLU A 149 4.20 -5.82 -16.87
N VAL A 150 5.51 -5.93 -16.67
CA VAL A 150 6.49 -5.10 -17.40
C VAL A 150 6.41 -5.37 -18.92
N GLY A 151 6.27 -6.64 -19.33
CA GLY A 151 6.07 -7.02 -20.72
C GLY A 151 4.81 -6.40 -21.33
N ARG A 152 3.67 -6.48 -20.61
CA ARG A 152 2.41 -5.84 -21.01
C ARG A 152 2.59 -4.31 -21.19
N GLN A 153 3.25 -3.64 -20.24
CA GLN A 153 3.54 -2.21 -20.35
C GLN A 153 4.46 -1.89 -21.53
N CYS A 154 5.47 -2.71 -21.79
CA CYS A 154 6.34 -2.58 -22.96
C CYS A 154 5.51 -2.67 -24.25
N ARG A 155 4.63 -3.65 -24.37
CA ARG A 155 3.75 -3.81 -25.55
C ARG A 155 2.85 -2.60 -25.78
N GLU A 156 2.21 -2.07 -24.74
CA GLU A 156 1.39 -0.84 -24.83
C GLU A 156 2.21 0.37 -25.32
N MET A 157 3.51 0.38 -25.06
CA MET A 157 4.44 1.44 -25.45
C MET A 157 5.11 1.21 -26.82
N GLY A 158 4.83 0.07 -27.51
CA GLY A 158 5.55 -0.31 -28.72
C GLY A 158 7.03 -0.61 -28.49
N ILE A 159 7.40 -1.07 -27.29
CA ILE A 159 8.74 -1.53 -26.93
C ILE A 159 8.82 -3.03 -27.19
N HIS A 160 9.86 -3.46 -27.89
CA HIS A 160 10.05 -4.85 -28.34
C HIS A 160 11.14 -5.58 -27.55
N ILE A 161 12.10 -4.83 -27.00
CA ILE A 161 13.27 -5.35 -26.28
C ILE A 161 13.36 -4.67 -24.92
N ASN A 162 13.47 -5.47 -23.85
CA ASN A 162 13.85 -4.95 -22.54
C ASN A 162 15.25 -5.48 -22.18
N PHE A 163 16.22 -4.57 -21.99
CA PHE A 163 17.56 -4.91 -21.51
C PHE A 163 17.52 -5.25 -20.01
N ALA A 164 16.90 -6.37 -19.72
CA ALA A 164 16.69 -7.01 -18.41
C ALA A 164 16.37 -8.50 -18.62
N PRO A 165 16.70 -9.36 -17.65
CA PRO A 165 17.20 -9.10 -16.30
C PRO A 165 18.71 -8.87 -16.20
N ALA A 166 19.17 -8.23 -15.11
CA ALA A 166 20.55 -8.30 -14.68
C ALA A 166 20.77 -9.66 -13.98
N LEU A 167 21.62 -10.50 -14.56
CA LEU A 167 22.01 -11.81 -14.02
C LEU A 167 23.37 -11.79 -13.30
N ASP A 168 23.89 -10.59 -13.07
CA ASP A 168 25.13 -10.40 -12.32
C ASP A 168 24.95 -10.87 -10.88
N VAL A 169 25.84 -11.72 -10.41
CA VAL A 169 25.89 -12.20 -9.02
C VAL A 169 26.72 -11.21 -8.20
N ASN A 170 26.11 -10.49 -7.26
CA ASN A 170 26.80 -9.42 -6.51
C ASN A 170 27.71 -10.00 -5.41
N SER A 171 28.78 -10.68 -5.81
CA SER A 171 29.75 -11.29 -4.90
C SER A 171 30.73 -10.29 -4.27
N ASN A 172 30.82 -9.05 -4.82
CA ASN A 172 31.63 -7.97 -4.27
C ASN A 172 30.74 -6.85 -3.71
N ILE A 173 30.82 -6.64 -2.40
CA ILE A 173 30.02 -5.62 -1.69
C ILE A 173 30.38 -4.18 -2.10
N ASP A 174 31.60 -3.96 -2.56
CA ASP A 174 32.11 -2.64 -2.98
C ASP A 174 31.89 -2.38 -4.47
N ASN A 175 31.13 -3.24 -5.17
CA ASN A 175 30.81 -3.06 -6.59
C ASN A 175 30.01 -1.76 -6.80
N PRO A 176 30.56 -0.80 -7.58
CA PRO A 176 29.91 0.51 -7.74
C PRO A 176 28.79 0.51 -8.79
N VAL A 177 28.68 -0.54 -9.62
CA VAL A 177 27.79 -0.60 -10.78
C VAL A 177 26.58 -1.50 -10.54
N ILE A 178 26.79 -2.68 -9.99
CA ILE A 178 25.75 -3.71 -9.83
C ILE A 178 24.97 -3.46 -8.55
N GLY A 179 25.52 -3.66 -7.37
CA GLY A 179 24.89 -3.36 -6.09
C GLY A 179 23.41 -3.79 -6.05
N ASN A 180 22.49 -2.82 -5.88
CA ASN A 180 21.06 -3.07 -5.81
C ASN A 180 20.36 -3.42 -7.14
N ARG A 181 21.11 -3.51 -8.24
CA ARG A 181 20.64 -4.03 -9.54
C ARG A 181 20.68 -5.56 -9.60
N ALA A 182 21.48 -6.23 -8.75
CA ALA A 182 21.48 -7.68 -8.61
C ALA A 182 20.30 -8.17 -7.79
N PHE A 183 19.83 -9.39 -8.06
CA PHE A 183 18.86 -10.09 -7.21
C PHE A 183 19.50 -10.64 -5.93
N GLY A 184 20.83 -10.78 -5.87
CA GLY A 184 21.53 -11.29 -4.70
C GLY A 184 22.98 -11.63 -4.97
N GLU A 185 23.59 -12.36 -4.03
CA GLU A 185 24.97 -12.88 -4.10
C GLU A 185 25.04 -14.40 -4.36
N ASP A 186 23.92 -15.10 -4.21
CA ASP A 186 23.82 -16.53 -4.49
C ASP A 186 23.47 -16.77 -5.96
N PRO A 187 24.29 -17.50 -6.73
CA PRO A 187 24.10 -17.66 -8.17
C PRO A 187 22.85 -18.49 -8.53
N ASP A 188 22.45 -19.44 -7.68
CA ASP A 188 21.22 -20.21 -7.88
C ASP A 188 19.99 -19.30 -7.70
N TRP A 189 19.99 -18.49 -6.63
CA TRP A 189 18.93 -17.54 -6.34
C TRP A 189 18.78 -16.48 -7.44
N VAL A 190 19.91 -15.89 -7.88
CA VAL A 190 19.93 -14.91 -8.99
C VAL A 190 19.38 -15.55 -10.26
N SER A 191 19.73 -16.80 -10.53
CA SER A 191 19.20 -17.56 -11.68
C SER A 191 17.70 -17.69 -11.61
N ASP A 192 17.15 -18.19 -10.51
CA ASP A 192 15.72 -18.47 -10.36
C ASP A 192 14.88 -17.20 -10.55
N LYS A 193 15.29 -16.06 -9.93
CA LYS A 193 14.64 -14.75 -10.09
C LYS A 193 14.73 -14.25 -11.53
N GLY A 194 15.92 -14.30 -12.13
CA GLY A 194 16.12 -13.84 -13.50
C GLY A 194 15.33 -14.66 -14.53
N LEU A 195 15.28 -15.98 -14.36
CA LEU A 195 14.50 -16.87 -15.24
C LEU A 195 12.99 -16.63 -15.07
N ALA A 196 12.50 -16.45 -13.85
CA ALA A 196 11.09 -16.12 -13.59
C ALA A 196 10.69 -14.80 -14.25
N TYR A 197 11.52 -13.76 -14.10
CA TYR A 197 11.29 -12.47 -14.75
C TYR A 197 11.26 -12.58 -16.27
N SER A 198 12.22 -13.33 -16.86
CA SER A 198 12.31 -13.53 -18.31
C SER A 198 11.12 -14.31 -18.87
N ARG A 199 10.64 -15.35 -18.16
CA ARG A 199 9.39 -16.05 -18.53
C ARG A 199 8.21 -15.10 -18.62
N GLY A 200 8.09 -14.21 -17.62
CA GLY A 200 7.04 -13.18 -17.61
C GLY A 200 7.13 -12.23 -18.80
N LEU A 201 8.32 -11.70 -19.09
CA LEU A 201 8.53 -10.79 -20.22
C LEU A 201 8.22 -11.46 -21.57
N GLU A 202 8.79 -12.66 -21.82
CA GLU A 202 8.64 -13.35 -23.09
C GLU A 202 7.22 -13.92 -23.28
N SER A 203 6.43 -14.12 -22.20
CA SER A 203 5.01 -14.44 -22.32
C SER A 203 4.16 -13.33 -22.98
N GLU A 204 4.71 -12.10 -23.01
CA GLU A 204 4.11 -10.92 -23.68
C GLU A 204 4.82 -10.60 -25.02
N ASN A 205 5.62 -11.53 -25.56
CA ASN A 205 6.43 -11.39 -26.78
C ASN A 205 7.46 -10.24 -26.72
N ILE A 206 7.92 -9.89 -25.53
CA ILE A 206 9.02 -8.92 -25.32
C ILE A 206 10.32 -9.71 -25.20
N ILE A 207 11.31 -9.37 -26.03
CA ILE A 207 12.63 -9.97 -26.00
C ILE A 207 13.32 -9.62 -24.68
N SER A 208 13.54 -10.61 -23.83
CA SER A 208 14.35 -10.45 -22.62
C SER A 208 15.81 -10.48 -22.98
N VAL A 209 16.63 -9.66 -22.32
CA VAL A 209 18.08 -9.61 -22.58
C VAL A 209 18.85 -9.70 -21.27
N ALA A 210 19.39 -10.89 -21.00
CA ALA A 210 20.21 -11.12 -19.82
C ALA A 210 21.54 -10.36 -19.91
N LYS A 211 21.95 -9.72 -18.81
CA LYS A 211 23.16 -8.90 -18.75
C LYS A 211 23.84 -8.99 -17.37
N HIS A 212 25.12 -8.74 -17.30
CA HIS A 212 26.11 -8.35 -18.36
C HIS A 212 27.11 -9.50 -18.54
N PHE A 213 26.96 -10.30 -19.59
CA PHE A 213 27.82 -11.47 -19.84
C PHE A 213 29.30 -11.07 -19.98
N PRO A 214 30.25 -11.78 -19.36
CA PRO A 214 30.16 -13.05 -18.65
C PRO A 214 29.85 -12.94 -17.13
N GLY A 215 29.47 -11.77 -16.62
CA GLY A 215 29.11 -11.47 -15.23
C GLY A 215 29.93 -10.31 -14.68
N HIS A 216 29.24 -9.22 -14.25
CA HIS A 216 29.88 -7.97 -13.81
C HIS A 216 29.83 -7.81 -12.26
N GLY A 217 29.36 -8.84 -11.53
CA GLY A 217 29.05 -8.72 -10.10
C GLY A 217 30.26 -8.62 -9.17
N ASP A 218 31.44 -9.08 -9.59
CA ASP A 218 32.67 -9.10 -8.77
C ASP A 218 33.72 -8.04 -9.18
N THR A 219 33.29 -6.93 -9.80
CA THR A 219 34.18 -5.84 -10.17
C THR A 219 34.21 -4.74 -9.10
N SER A 220 35.39 -4.09 -8.96
CA SER A 220 35.57 -2.92 -8.10
C SER A 220 35.58 -1.59 -8.86
N ASP A 221 35.61 -1.66 -10.20
CA ASP A 221 35.69 -0.52 -11.11
C ASP A 221 34.40 -0.34 -11.91
N ASP A 222 34.11 0.91 -12.31
CA ASP A 222 32.95 1.26 -13.11
C ASP A 222 33.29 1.20 -14.63
N SER A 223 32.61 0.31 -15.35
CA SER A 223 32.77 0.13 -16.81
C SER A 223 32.37 1.37 -17.62
N HIS A 224 31.63 2.31 -17.06
CA HIS A 224 31.39 3.61 -17.71
C HIS A 224 32.64 4.49 -17.76
N ASN A 225 33.60 4.26 -16.89
CA ASN A 225 34.78 5.09 -16.71
C ASN A 225 36.11 4.39 -17.07
N THR A 226 36.19 3.07 -16.89
CA THR A 226 37.39 2.25 -17.05
C THR A 226 37.06 0.90 -17.69
N LEU A 227 38.05 0.05 -17.91
CA LEU A 227 37.89 -1.37 -18.28
C LEU A 227 38.02 -2.22 -17.01
N PRO A 228 36.93 -2.65 -16.35
CA PRO A 228 37.01 -3.49 -15.18
C PRO A 228 37.58 -4.86 -15.50
N SER A 229 38.25 -5.49 -14.54
CA SER A 229 38.91 -6.77 -14.71
C SER A 229 38.45 -7.79 -13.68
N ILE A 230 38.29 -9.06 -14.10
CA ILE A 230 37.99 -10.21 -13.24
C ILE A 230 39.08 -11.25 -13.36
N TYR A 231 39.82 -11.48 -12.27
CA TYR A 231 41.01 -12.34 -12.27
C TYR A 231 40.77 -13.76 -11.74
N HIS A 232 39.51 -14.18 -11.63
CA HIS A 232 39.15 -15.53 -11.18
C HIS A 232 39.53 -16.60 -12.22
N ASN A 233 39.77 -17.81 -11.73
CA ASN A 233 40.01 -18.96 -12.61
C ASN A 233 38.67 -19.44 -13.22
N ARG A 234 38.78 -20.29 -14.27
CA ARG A 234 37.62 -20.83 -14.98
C ARG A 234 36.62 -21.54 -14.07
N ALA A 235 37.10 -22.36 -13.15
CA ALA A 235 36.19 -23.11 -12.23
C ALA A 235 35.31 -22.17 -11.36
N ARG A 236 35.92 -21.09 -10.86
CA ARG A 236 35.17 -20.07 -10.11
C ARG A 236 34.15 -19.33 -10.99
N LEU A 237 34.56 -18.92 -12.18
CA LEU A 237 33.68 -18.30 -13.16
C LEU A 237 32.50 -19.22 -13.53
N ASP A 238 32.76 -20.49 -13.74
CA ASP A 238 31.73 -21.49 -14.09
C ASP A 238 30.67 -21.70 -12.98
N SER A 239 31.10 -21.60 -11.73
CA SER A 239 30.25 -21.87 -10.57
C SER A 239 29.46 -20.64 -10.06
N ILE A 240 29.90 -19.43 -10.39
CA ILE A 240 29.30 -18.19 -9.89
C ILE A 240 28.83 -17.29 -11.05
N GLU A 241 29.81 -16.65 -11.77
CA GLU A 241 29.46 -15.61 -12.74
C GLU A 241 28.69 -16.16 -13.95
N LEU A 242 29.10 -17.32 -14.46
CA LEU A 242 28.52 -17.95 -15.64
C LEU A 242 27.26 -18.80 -15.32
N LEU A 243 27.06 -19.22 -14.08
CA LEU A 243 25.95 -20.12 -13.74
C LEU A 243 24.57 -19.56 -14.11
N PRO A 244 24.22 -18.31 -13.79
CA PRO A 244 22.94 -17.74 -14.19
C PRO A 244 22.75 -17.68 -15.71
N PHE A 245 23.79 -17.36 -16.46
CA PHE A 245 23.73 -17.35 -17.92
C PHE A 245 23.58 -18.73 -18.50
N LYS A 246 24.26 -19.76 -17.95
CA LYS A 246 24.09 -21.17 -18.37
C LYS A 246 22.65 -21.63 -18.18
N ARG A 247 22.02 -21.27 -17.03
CA ARG A 247 20.61 -21.58 -16.77
C ARG A 247 19.67 -20.81 -17.70
N TYR A 248 19.97 -19.55 -17.98
CA TYR A 248 19.22 -18.71 -18.92
C TYR A 248 19.24 -19.29 -20.34
N ILE A 249 20.41 -19.71 -20.81
CA ILE A 249 20.58 -20.34 -22.13
C ILE A 249 19.79 -21.64 -22.21
N ARG A 250 19.92 -22.53 -21.20
CA ARG A 250 19.14 -23.77 -21.10
C ARG A 250 17.62 -23.52 -21.03
N GLY A 251 17.22 -22.41 -20.42
CA GLY A 251 15.83 -21.95 -20.38
C GLY A 251 15.27 -21.50 -21.74
N GLY A 252 16.12 -21.35 -22.77
CA GLY A 252 15.73 -21.02 -24.13
C GLY A 252 15.30 -19.55 -24.33
N PHE A 253 15.82 -18.60 -23.55
CA PHE A 253 15.50 -17.17 -23.65
C PHE A 253 16.24 -16.46 -24.79
N ALA A 254 15.74 -15.27 -25.17
CA ALA A 254 15.94 -14.71 -26.49
C ALA A 254 17.18 -13.81 -26.66
N GLY A 255 17.68 -13.14 -25.61
CA GLY A 255 18.74 -12.16 -25.76
C GLY A 255 19.83 -12.22 -24.69
N ILE A 256 21.08 -11.91 -25.03
CA ILE A 256 22.18 -11.69 -24.08
C ILE A 256 22.95 -10.44 -24.46
N MET A 257 23.35 -9.63 -23.50
CA MET A 257 24.21 -8.45 -23.65
C MET A 257 25.59 -8.77 -23.11
N VAL A 258 26.60 -8.57 -23.96
CA VAL A 258 28.01 -8.79 -23.63
C VAL A 258 28.65 -7.49 -23.16
N SER A 259 29.26 -7.53 -21.99
CA SER A 259 29.82 -6.36 -21.29
C SER A 259 31.24 -6.01 -21.70
N HIS A 260 31.71 -4.81 -21.34
CA HIS A 260 33.11 -4.37 -21.48
C HIS A 260 33.88 -4.77 -20.22
N LEU A 261 34.25 -6.06 -20.15
CA LEU A 261 35.02 -6.66 -19.04
C LEU A 261 36.24 -7.34 -19.56
N TYR A 262 37.39 -7.19 -18.90
CA TYR A 262 38.58 -7.96 -19.15
C TYR A 262 38.61 -9.19 -18.24
N VAL A 263 38.57 -10.39 -18.83
CA VAL A 263 38.54 -11.67 -18.10
C VAL A 263 39.63 -12.59 -18.62
N PRO A 264 40.90 -12.47 -18.11
CA PRO A 264 42.07 -13.17 -18.64
C PRO A 264 41.98 -14.70 -18.58
N ALA A 265 41.15 -15.28 -17.74
CA ALA A 265 40.91 -16.72 -17.70
C ALA A 265 40.07 -17.23 -18.89
N LEU A 266 39.33 -16.36 -19.55
CA LEU A 266 38.51 -16.66 -20.74
C LEU A 266 39.19 -16.20 -22.05
N ASP A 267 39.88 -15.06 -22.00
CA ASP A 267 40.70 -14.56 -23.12
C ASP A 267 42.03 -13.98 -22.61
N LYS A 268 43.13 -14.59 -23.00
CA LYS A 268 44.50 -14.20 -22.59
C LYS A 268 45.01 -12.92 -23.27
N THR A 269 44.26 -12.39 -24.24
CA THR A 269 44.64 -11.17 -24.96
C THR A 269 44.53 -9.97 -24.01
N LYS A 270 45.69 -9.37 -23.72
CA LYS A 270 45.79 -8.30 -22.71
C LYS A 270 44.85 -7.13 -23.02
N ASN A 271 44.09 -6.71 -22.03
CA ASN A 271 43.17 -5.57 -22.07
C ASN A 271 42.11 -5.65 -23.19
N THR A 272 41.70 -6.86 -23.59
CA THR A 272 40.61 -7.04 -24.55
C THR A 272 39.28 -7.16 -23.80
N PRO A 273 38.33 -6.21 -23.99
CA PRO A 273 36.97 -6.33 -23.44
C PRO A 273 36.26 -7.57 -23.99
N ALA A 274 35.47 -8.24 -23.18
CA ALA A 274 34.65 -9.40 -23.55
C ALA A 274 33.83 -9.16 -24.83
N THR A 275 33.27 -7.96 -24.99
CA THR A 275 32.54 -7.53 -26.20
C THR A 275 33.31 -7.69 -27.49
N PHE A 276 34.64 -7.62 -27.43
CA PHE A 276 35.54 -7.71 -28.63
C PHE A 276 36.34 -9.03 -28.70
N SER A 277 36.04 -9.97 -27.80
CA SER A 277 36.76 -11.24 -27.65
C SER A 277 36.07 -12.37 -28.39
N VAL A 278 36.68 -12.89 -29.47
CA VAL A 278 36.20 -14.10 -30.16
C VAL A 278 36.12 -15.30 -29.20
N PRO A 279 37.15 -15.58 -28.35
CA PRO A 279 37.10 -16.67 -27.37
C PRO A 279 35.88 -16.57 -26.42
N ILE A 280 35.41 -15.34 -26.07
CA ILE A 280 34.28 -15.16 -25.13
C ILE A 280 32.95 -15.19 -25.88
N VAL A 281 32.80 -14.44 -26.98
CA VAL A 281 31.51 -14.30 -27.66
C VAL A 281 31.22 -15.51 -28.55
N THR A 282 32.17 -15.93 -29.39
CA THR A 282 31.99 -17.03 -30.35
C THR A 282 32.23 -18.38 -29.69
N ASP A 283 33.46 -18.58 -29.13
CA ASP A 283 33.84 -19.92 -28.68
C ASP A 283 33.08 -20.32 -27.40
N LEU A 284 33.07 -19.46 -26.37
CA LEU A 284 32.38 -19.77 -25.12
C LEU A 284 30.85 -19.62 -25.25
N LEU A 285 30.34 -18.42 -25.58
CA LEU A 285 28.91 -18.16 -25.49
C LEU A 285 28.11 -18.87 -26.58
N GLN A 286 28.53 -18.78 -27.85
CA GLN A 286 27.75 -19.35 -28.94
C GLN A 286 28.05 -20.86 -29.12
N THR A 287 29.32 -21.30 -29.02
CA THR A 287 29.69 -22.67 -29.31
C THR A 287 29.63 -23.57 -28.08
N GLU A 288 30.34 -23.25 -27.00
CA GLU A 288 30.42 -24.10 -25.81
C GLU A 288 29.09 -24.09 -25.04
N LEU A 289 28.52 -22.90 -24.76
CA LEU A 289 27.24 -22.76 -24.02
C LEU A 289 26.02 -22.91 -24.91
N GLY A 290 26.15 -22.85 -26.24
CA GLY A 290 25.13 -23.13 -27.24
C GLY A 290 24.08 -22.03 -27.40
N PHE A 291 24.37 -20.75 -27.08
CA PHE A 291 23.42 -19.68 -27.20
C PHE A 291 23.08 -19.33 -28.66
N GLN A 292 21.81 -19.37 -29.03
CA GLN A 292 21.29 -19.13 -30.38
C GLN A 292 20.47 -17.85 -30.53
N GLY A 293 20.17 -17.14 -29.43
CA GLY A 293 19.41 -15.90 -29.44
C GLY A 293 20.20 -14.67 -29.96
N LEU A 294 19.62 -13.49 -29.80
CA LEU A 294 20.26 -12.23 -30.20
C LEU A 294 21.38 -11.83 -29.23
N LEU A 295 22.51 -11.46 -29.78
CA LEU A 295 23.68 -10.96 -29.05
C LEU A 295 23.81 -9.44 -29.22
N PHE A 296 23.78 -8.76 -28.09
CA PHE A 296 23.92 -7.30 -28.01
C PHE A 296 25.24 -6.93 -27.38
N THR A 297 25.90 -5.90 -27.92
CA THR A 297 26.98 -5.25 -27.18
C THR A 297 26.40 -4.46 -26.01
N ASP A 298 27.16 -4.27 -24.97
CA ASP A 298 26.92 -3.11 -24.08
C ASP A 298 27.16 -1.81 -24.86
N ALA A 299 26.82 -0.66 -24.30
CA ALA A 299 26.83 0.63 -24.99
C ALA A 299 28.26 0.97 -25.46
N LEU A 300 28.50 0.95 -26.77
CA LEU A 300 29.85 1.16 -27.37
C LEU A 300 30.42 2.57 -27.14
N ALA A 301 29.57 3.53 -26.70
CA ALA A 301 30.02 4.86 -26.28
C ALA A 301 30.65 4.91 -24.87
N MET A 302 30.63 3.80 -24.12
CA MET A 302 31.26 3.72 -22.78
C MET A 302 32.79 3.70 -22.88
N LYS A 303 33.46 4.29 -21.87
CA LYS A 303 34.93 4.33 -21.84
C LYS A 303 35.58 2.96 -21.65
N GLY A 304 34.86 1.97 -21.12
CA GLY A 304 35.32 0.57 -21.04
C GLY A 304 35.43 -0.12 -22.38
N ALA A 305 34.79 0.42 -23.44
CA ALA A 305 34.88 -0.09 -24.82
C ALA A 305 36.19 0.35 -25.49
N VAL A 306 37.31 -0.24 -25.11
CA VAL A 306 38.64 0.16 -25.55
C VAL A 306 39.11 -0.74 -26.70
N VAL A 307 39.58 -0.12 -27.80
CA VAL A 307 40.27 -0.79 -28.94
C VAL A 307 41.59 -0.10 -29.22
N LYS A 308 42.44 -0.74 -30.00
CA LYS A 308 43.70 -0.10 -30.48
C LYS A 308 43.38 1.10 -31.37
N LYS A 309 44.33 2.05 -31.47
CA LYS A 309 44.11 3.35 -32.14
C LYS A 309 43.74 3.22 -33.63
N ASP A 310 44.16 2.15 -34.28
CA ASP A 310 43.96 1.83 -35.71
C ASP A 310 42.78 0.87 -35.95
N GLU A 311 42.04 0.49 -34.88
CA GLU A 311 40.90 -0.42 -34.98
C GLU A 311 39.56 0.34 -34.77
N ASN A 312 38.54 -0.07 -35.55
CA ASN A 312 37.19 0.42 -35.37
C ASN A 312 36.42 -0.48 -34.39
N ILE A 313 35.76 0.15 -33.42
CA ILE A 313 35.05 -0.51 -32.33
C ILE A 313 33.87 -1.39 -32.83
N SER A 314 33.12 -0.91 -33.80
CA SER A 314 31.95 -1.60 -34.35
C SER A 314 32.40 -2.81 -35.21
N VAL A 315 33.45 -2.67 -35.97
CA VAL A 315 34.08 -3.79 -36.74
C VAL A 315 34.53 -4.87 -35.77
N LYS A 316 35.23 -4.53 -34.71
CA LYS A 316 35.71 -5.49 -33.69
C LYS A 316 34.57 -6.23 -33.01
N ALA A 317 33.49 -5.54 -32.64
CA ALA A 317 32.32 -6.15 -32.03
C ALA A 317 31.65 -7.18 -32.94
N LEU A 318 31.55 -6.88 -34.25
CA LEU A 318 31.02 -7.83 -35.24
C LEU A 318 32.02 -9.01 -35.47
N GLN A 319 33.31 -8.77 -35.53
CA GLN A 319 34.33 -9.86 -35.63
C GLN A 319 34.27 -10.80 -34.44
N ALA A 320 33.95 -10.30 -33.23
CA ALA A 320 33.81 -11.12 -32.04
C ALA A 320 32.55 -12.00 -32.04
N GLY A 321 31.50 -11.66 -32.83
CA GLY A 321 30.32 -12.50 -32.95
C GLY A 321 29.02 -11.83 -32.46
N ASN A 322 29.04 -10.55 -32.08
CA ASN A 322 27.82 -9.85 -31.69
C ASN A 322 26.87 -9.59 -32.87
N ASP A 323 25.54 -9.60 -32.65
CA ASP A 323 24.56 -9.36 -33.71
C ASP A 323 24.16 -7.88 -33.79
N ILE A 324 24.01 -7.18 -32.67
CA ILE A 324 23.50 -5.80 -32.60
C ILE A 324 24.48 -4.89 -31.83
N LEU A 325 24.85 -3.80 -32.46
CA LEU A 325 25.75 -2.76 -31.95
C LEU A 325 24.95 -1.71 -31.23
N VAL A 326 25.03 -1.68 -29.90
CA VAL A 326 24.23 -0.77 -29.07
C VAL A 326 24.94 0.56 -28.84
N SER A 327 24.31 1.66 -29.19
CA SER A 327 24.76 3.03 -28.90
C SER A 327 26.22 3.33 -29.29
N PRO A 328 26.61 3.11 -30.55
CA PRO A 328 27.94 3.52 -31.01
C PRO A 328 28.12 5.04 -30.87
N ALA A 329 29.38 5.47 -30.55
CA ALA A 329 29.66 6.89 -30.30
C ALA A 329 29.62 7.72 -31.60
N THR A 330 30.02 7.14 -32.72
CA THR A 330 30.11 7.78 -34.06
C THR A 330 29.36 6.96 -35.12
N PRO A 331 28.00 6.84 -35.04
CA PRO A 331 27.25 5.88 -35.85
C PRO A 331 27.53 5.92 -37.35
N VAL A 332 27.67 7.11 -37.96
CA VAL A 332 27.92 7.27 -39.40
C VAL A 332 29.33 6.78 -39.77
N ASN A 333 30.35 7.15 -38.97
CA ASN A 333 31.71 6.71 -39.20
C ASN A 333 31.83 5.19 -38.95
N ASP A 334 31.18 4.68 -37.92
CA ASP A 334 31.19 3.24 -37.59
C ASP A 334 30.50 2.42 -38.68
N PHE A 335 29.39 2.92 -39.25
CA PHE A 335 28.69 2.32 -40.37
C PHE A 335 29.63 2.26 -41.63
N GLY A 336 30.29 3.37 -41.95
CA GLY A 336 31.28 3.44 -43.03
C GLY A 336 32.43 2.44 -42.85
N ALA A 337 32.95 2.33 -41.61
CA ALA A 337 34.02 1.37 -41.30
C ALA A 337 33.57 -0.10 -41.44
N VAL A 338 32.33 -0.42 -41.06
CA VAL A 338 31.79 -1.78 -41.27
C VAL A 338 31.62 -2.08 -42.75
N LYS A 339 31.10 -1.14 -43.54
CA LYS A 339 30.99 -1.29 -45.01
C LYS A 339 32.37 -1.54 -45.67
N GLU A 340 33.33 -0.72 -45.34
CA GLU A 340 34.71 -0.86 -45.80
C GLU A 340 35.34 -2.22 -45.38
N ALA A 341 35.04 -2.68 -44.14
CA ALA A 341 35.55 -3.96 -43.65
C ALA A 341 34.95 -5.15 -44.43
N ILE A 342 33.72 -5.07 -44.90
CA ILE A 342 33.11 -6.07 -45.78
C ILE A 342 33.75 -6.03 -47.15
N GLU A 343 33.92 -4.86 -47.76
CA GLU A 343 34.54 -4.69 -49.06
C GLU A 343 36.01 -5.20 -49.10
N LYS A 344 36.74 -5.04 -47.99
CA LYS A 344 38.11 -5.52 -47.80
C LYS A 344 38.20 -6.99 -47.33
N GLY A 345 37.09 -7.69 -47.18
CA GLY A 345 37.04 -9.09 -46.72
C GLY A 345 37.46 -9.29 -45.25
N LYS A 346 37.50 -8.23 -44.44
CA LYS A 346 37.75 -8.30 -43.00
C LYS A 346 36.51 -8.78 -42.20
N LEU A 347 35.32 -8.60 -42.77
CA LEU A 347 34.04 -9.16 -42.35
C LEU A 347 33.45 -9.96 -43.49
N ASP A 348 33.01 -11.19 -43.20
CA ASP A 348 32.37 -12.04 -44.23
C ASP A 348 30.93 -11.56 -44.45
N LEU A 349 30.58 -11.24 -45.70
CA LEU A 349 29.25 -10.80 -46.09
C LEU A 349 28.19 -11.83 -45.72
N LYS A 350 28.45 -13.12 -45.89
CA LYS A 350 27.50 -14.20 -45.56
C LYS A 350 27.20 -14.24 -44.05
N ASP A 351 28.20 -13.96 -43.22
CA ASP A 351 28.02 -13.87 -41.77
C ASP A 351 27.17 -12.66 -41.40
N ILE A 352 27.39 -11.51 -42.04
CA ILE A 352 26.51 -10.32 -41.86
C ILE A 352 25.08 -10.62 -42.28
N GLU A 353 24.84 -11.25 -43.41
CA GLU A 353 23.53 -11.65 -43.93
C GLU A 353 22.82 -12.61 -42.96
N ARG A 354 23.51 -13.62 -42.44
CA ARG A 354 23.00 -14.55 -41.46
C ARG A 354 22.50 -13.83 -40.18
N ARG A 355 23.27 -12.82 -39.71
CA ARG A 355 22.86 -11.99 -38.56
C ARG A 355 21.63 -11.12 -38.85
N VAL A 356 21.57 -10.52 -40.03
CA VAL A 356 20.41 -9.74 -40.48
C VAL A 356 19.16 -10.62 -40.54
N ILE A 357 19.24 -11.82 -41.11
CA ILE A 357 18.17 -12.77 -41.13
C ILE A 357 17.72 -13.13 -39.68
N LYS A 358 18.66 -13.33 -38.74
CA LYS A 358 18.35 -13.53 -37.34
C LYS A 358 17.60 -12.33 -36.77
N VAL A 359 18.10 -11.11 -36.98
CA VAL A 359 17.43 -9.87 -36.53
C VAL A 359 16.00 -9.76 -37.10
N LEU A 360 15.79 -10.07 -38.38
CA LEU A 360 14.45 -10.04 -38.99
C LEU A 360 13.51 -11.09 -38.41
N LYS A 361 13.98 -12.31 -38.10
CA LYS A 361 13.18 -13.32 -37.40
C LYS A 361 12.68 -12.80 -36.06
N TYR A 362 13.50 -12.16 -35.26
CA TYR A 362 13.08 -11.57 -33.98
C TYR A 362 12.22 -10.32 -34.15
N LYS A 363 12.36 -9.58 -35.25
CA LYS A 363 11.40 -8.51 -35.62
C LYS A 363 10.02 -9.08 -35.92
N TYR A 364 9.95 -10.20 -36.62
CA TYR A 364 8.69 -10.90 -36.86
C TYR A 364 8.02 -11.32 -35.55
N ILE A 365 8.77 -11.97 -34.64
CA ILE A 365 8.29 -12.41 -33.33
C ILE A 365 7.76 -11.24 -32.51
N ALA A 366 8.47 -10.11 -32.52
CA ALA A 366 8.06 -8.89 -31.85
C ALA A 366 6.83 -8.19 -32.47
N GLY A 367 6.20 -8.79 -33.50
CA GLY A 367 5.00 -8.27 -34.14
C GLY A 367 5.25 -7.15 -35.17
N LEU A 368 6.50 -6.89 -35.51
CA LEU A 368 6.87 -5.82 -36.45
C LEU A 368 6.47 -6.11 -37.91
N HIS A 369 6.03 -7.33 -38.23
CA HIS A 369 5.45 -7.71 -39.51
C HIS A 369 4.02 -7.17 -39.70
N ASP A 370 3.29 -6.85 -38.62
CA ASP A 370 1.97 -6.19 -38.60
C ASP A 370 2.05 -4.94 -37.71
N LEU A 371 3.00 -4.07 -38.01
CA LEU A 371 3.29 -2.88 -37.20
C LEU A 371 2.08 -1.92 -37.15
N LYS A 372 1.60 -1.64 -35.94
CA LYS A 372 0.55 -0.64 -35.66
C LYS A 372 1.14 0.53 -34.87
N PRO A 373 0.71 1.76 -35.17
CA PRO A 373 1.10 2.91 -34.36
C PRO A 373 0.67 2.71 -32.90
N VAL A 374 1.49 3.19 -31.97
CA VAL A 374 1.14 3.23 -30.55
C VAL A 374 -0.03 4.21 -30.36
N GLU A 375 -1.13 3.72 -29.78
CA GLU A 375 -2.28 4.57 -29.44
C GLU A 375 -1.93 5.47 -28.25
N THR A 376 -1.90 6.79 -28.48
CA THR A 376 -1.47 7.78 -27.46
C THR A 376 -2.60 8.22 -26.53
N LYS A 377 -3.87 8.16 -27.00
CA LYS A 377 -5.03 8.52 -26.17
C LYS A 377 -5.21 7.53 -25.02
N GLY A 378 -5.24 8.01 -23.78
CA GLY A 378 -5.41 7.17 -22.58
C GLY A 378 -4.22 6.23 -22.28
N LEU A 379 -3.06 6.44 -22.91
CA LEU A 379 -1.89 5.58 -22.78
C LEU A 379 -1.41 5.47 -21.32
N THR A 380 -1.38 6.58 -20.60
CA THR A 380 -0.95 6.61 -19.20
C THR A 380 -1.84 5.74 -18.31
N ASP A 381 -3.15 5.71 -18.54
CA ASP A 381 -4.10 4.89 -17.78
C ASP A 381 -3.95 3.39 -18.13
N ARG A 382 -3.69 3.08 -19.43
CA ARG A 382 -3.44 1.70 -19.86
C ARG A 382 -2.15 1.12 -19.33
N ILE A 383 -1.14 1.97 -19.07
CA ILE A 383 0.13 1.55 -18.46
C ILE A 383 -0.02 1.41 -16.95
N ASN A 384 -0.58 2.44 -16.28
CA ASN A 384 -0.71 2.51 -14.82
C ASN A 384 -2.05 1.90 -14.35
N THR A 385 -2.23 0.62 -14.61
CA THR A 385 -3.45 -0.09 -14.20
C THR A 385 -3.52 -0.28 -12.68
N PRO A 386 -4.70 -0.47 -12.11
CA PRO A 386 -4.83 -0.90 -10.72
C PRO A 386 -4.07 -2.19 -10.40
N HIS A 387 -3.95 -3.11 -11.37
CA HIS A 387 -3.15 -4.32 -11.22
C HIS A 387 -1.66 -4.00 -11.06
N ALA A 388 -1.12 -3.09 -11.86
CA ALA A 388 0.27 -2.62 -11.73
C ALA A 388 0.53 -1.99 -10.35
N ALA A 389 -0.40 -1.17 -9.85
CA ALA A 389 -0.30 -0.55 -8.53
C ALA A 389 -0.31 -1.60 -7.41
N TRP A 390 -1.25 -2.55 -7.47
CA TRP A 390 -1.32 -3.66 -6.53
C TRP A 390 -0.04 -4.51 -6.55
N LEU A 391 0.45 -4.87 -7.73
CA LEU A 391 1.65 -5.69 -7.86
C LEU A 391 2.88 -4.97 -7.31
N ALA A 392 3.05 -3.67 -7.58
CA ALA A 392 4.12 -2.87 -6.98
C ALA A 392 4.04 -2.84 -5.44
N ALA A 393 2.82 -2.72 -4.90
CA ALA A 393 2.57 -2.79 -3.47
C ALA A 393 2.93 -4.16 -2.90
N LYS A 394 2.46 -5.24 -3.54
CA LYS A 394 2.70 -6.63 -3.11
C LYS A 394 4.18 -7.00 -3.12
N LEU A 395 4.93 -6.62 -4.15
CA LEU A 395 6.37 -6.85 -4.22
C LEU A 395 7.13 -6.11 -3.10
N ASN A 396 6.74 -4.89 -2.74
CA ASN A 396 7.33 -4.19 -1.60
C ASN A 396 6.98 -4.85 -0.27
N GLU A 397 5.74 -5.30 -0.08
CA GLU A 397 5.29 -6.03 1.11
C GLU A 397 6.10 -7.31 1.32
N GLU A 398 6.15 -8.18 0.31
CA GLU A 398 6.80 -9.50 0.40
C GLU A 398 8.33 -9.41 0.52
N GLY A 399 8.95 -8.31 0.04
CA GLY A 399 10.39 -8.11 0.09
C GLY A 399 10.92 -7.61 1.43
N ILE A 400 10.10 -7.04 2.32
CA ILE A 400 10.61 -6.51 3.60
C ILE A 400 11.11 -7.65 4.48
N THR A 401 12.36 -7.51 4.96
CA THR A 401 13.06 -8.55 5.72
C THR A 401 13.28 -8.12 7.16
N LEU A 402 12.83 -8.92 8.12
CA LEU A 402 13.12 -8.73 9.55
C LEU A 402 14.37 -9.52 9.90
N LEU A 403 15.45 -8.82 10.29
CA LEU A 403 16.78 -9.41 10.54
C LEU A 403 17.03 -9.73 12.01
N LYS A 404 16.42 -8.96 12.91
CA LYS A 404 16.52 -9.13 14.35
C LYS A 404 15.17 -8.86 14.99
N ASN A 405 14.78 -9.68 15.97
CA ASN A 405 13.54 -9.53 16.73
C ASN A 405 13.71 -10.12 18.15
N THR A 406 14.29 -9.35 19.03
CA THR A 406 14.60 -9.78 20.41
C THR A 406 13.30 -9.98 21.21
N SER A 407 13.06 -11.18 21.71
CA SER A 407 11.88 -11.53 22.52
C SER A 407 10.55 -11.19 21.83
N ASP A 408 10.45 -11.41 20.52
CA ASP A 408 9.27 -11.14 19.70
C ASP A 408 8.71 -9.72 19.89
N PHE A 409 9.64 -8.74 19.89
CA PHE A 409 9.34 -7.33 20.10
C PHE A 409 8.43 -6.75 19.01
N VAL A 410 8.61 -7.17 17.77
CA VAL A 410 7.79 -6.87 16.61
C VAL A 410 6.99 -8.11 16.23
N PRO A 411 5.66 -8.02 16.07
CA PRO A 411 4.79 -6.84 16.13
C PRO A 411 4.67 -6.25 17.55
N LEU A 412 4.65 -4.91 17.61
CA LEU A 412 4.55 -4.20 18.89
C LEU A 412 3.27 -4.59 19.64
N LYS A 413 3.41 -4.91 20.94
CA LYS A 413 2.32 -5.22 21.87
C LYS A 413 2.16 -4.09 22.90
N GLY A 414 1.02 -4.07 23.61
CA GLY A 414 0.82 -3.14 24.72
C GLY A 414 0.84 -1.68 24.31
N LEU A 415 0.18 -1.34 23.19
CA LEU A 415 0.02 0.06 22.77
C LEU A 415 -0.60 0.90 23.88
N GLY A 416 -0.31 2.19 23.88
CA GLY A 416 -0.84 3.10 24.90
C GLY A 416 -0.02 3.18 26.19
N LYS A 417 0.88 2.25 26.42
CA LYS A 417 1.73 2.26 27.62
C LYS A 417 3.05 3.00 27.43
N LYS A 418 3.47 3.20 26.17
CA LYS A 418 4.76 3.81 25.80
C LYS A 418 4.57 5.10 25.03
N LYS A 419 5.42 6.07 25.28
CA LYS A 419 5.58 7.25 24.41
C LYS A 419 6.48 6.87 23.24
N ILE A 420 5.97 6.98 22.03
CA ILE A 420 6.67 6.55 20.81
C ILE A 420 7.17 7.76 20.03
N ALA A 421 8.44 7.76 19.64
CA ALA A 421 9.02 8.70 18.68
C ALA A 421 9.48 7.99 17.42
N ALA A 422 9.30 8.63 16.26
CA ALA A 422 9.85 8.19 14.99
C ALA A 422 10.93 9.19 14.51
N LEU A 423 12.18 8.73 14.42
CA LEU A 423 13.30 9.48 13.89
C LEU A 423 13.55 9.10 12.43
N SER A 424 13.60 10.07 11.52
CA SER A 424 14.05 9.88 10.13
C SER A 424 15.44 10.44 9.93
N LEU A 425 16.39 9.58 9.59
CA LEU A 425 17.75 9.97 9.24
C LEU A 425 17.89 10.08 7.71
N GLY A 426 18.06 11.31 7.22
CA GLY A 426 18.27 11.61 5.80
C GLY A 426 17.01 11.76 4.96
N ASP A 427 15.83 11.84 5.59
CA ASP A 427 14.57 12.18 4.94
C ASP A 427 13.83 13.27 5.75
N SER A 428 12.79 13.86 5.17
CA SER A 428 12.01 14.93 5.75
C SER A 428 11.14 14.46 6.91
N ARG A 429 10.85 15.36 7.84
CA ARG A 429 9.84 15.16 8.88
C ARG A 429 8.46 14.99 8.25
N GLY A 430 7.71 14.00 8.71
CA GLY A 430 6.38 13.68 8.20
C GLY A 430 6.41 12.92 6.85
N ASN A 431 7.46 12.12 6.61
CA ASN A 431 7.52 11.20 5.47
C ASN A 431 6.49 10.07 5.56
N GLU A 432 6.41 9.22 4.54
CA GLU A 432 5.41 8.15 4.47
C GLU A 432 5.57 7.09 5.58
N PHE A 433 6.80 6.84 6.02
CA PHE A 433 7.07 5.95 7.15
C PHE A 433 6.43 6.48 8.44
N GLN A 434 6.73 7.72 8.81
CA GLN A 434 6.21 8.37 10.01
C GLN A 434 4.68 8.53 9.98
N LYS A 435 4.11 8.94 8.84
CA LYS A 435 2.66 9.04 8.67
C LYS A 435 1.98 7.68 8.87
N MET A 436 2.54 6.60 8.32
CA MET A 436 1.97 5.26 8.45
C MET A 436 2.09 4.73 9.89
N LEU A 437 3.22 4.95 10.59
CA LEU A 437 3.35 4.63 12.01
C LEU A 437 2.24 5.30 12.84
N ASN A 438 1.95 6.57 12.56
CA ASN A 438 0.93 7.36 13.27
C ASN A 438 -0.52 6.91 13.01
N ARG A 439 -0.76 6.01 12.06
CA ARG A 439 -2.08 5.36 11.89
C ARG A 439 -2.32 4.26 12.93
N TYR A 440 -1.27 3.69 13.49
CA TYR A 440 -1.36 2.60 14.46
C TYR A 440 -1.42 3.09 15.92
N ASP A 441 -0.61 4.09 16.25
CA ASP A 441 -0.59 4.75 17.57
C ASP A 441 -0.12 6.21 17.44
N SER A 442 -0.18 6.98 18.51
CA SER A 442 0.35 8.34 18.54
C SER A 442 1.88 8.33 18.51
N VAL A 443 2.49 8.90 17.48
CA VAL A 443 3.93 8.90 17.24
C VAL A 443 4.43 10.33 17.03
N ALA A 444 5.41 10.75 17.84
CA ALA A 444 6.09 12.04 17.66
C ALA A 444 7.12 11.95 16.53
N PHE A 445 7.17 12.95 15.65
CA PHE A 445 8.04 12.94 14.47
C PHE A 445 9.30 13.78 14.68
N PHE A 446 10.46 13.19 14.38
CA PHE A 446 11.77 13.81 14.35
C PHE A 446 12.47 13.51 13.04
N SER A 447 13.35 14.40 12.60
CA SER A 447 14.18 14.18 11.43
C SER A 447 15.54 14.85 11.57
N LEU A 448 16.55 14.22 10.99
CA LEU A 448 17.89 14.81 10.83
C LEU A 448 18.32 14.67 9.37
N GLY A 449 18.63 15.80 8.74
CA GLY A 449 19.14 15.85 7.38
C GLY A 449 20.59 15.35 7.28
N ARG A 450 21.05 15.09 6.04
CA ARG A 450 22.45 14.66 5.78
C ARG A 450 23.52 15.62 6.32
N ASN A 451 23.19 16.90 6.39
CA ASN A 451 24.09 17.98 6.79
C ASN A 451 23.67 18.62 8.12
N ALA A 452 22.97 17.86 8.97
CA ALA A 452 22.56 18.34 10.29
C ALA A 452 23.79 18.78 11.11
N LYS A 453 23.65 19.91 11.80
CA LYS A 453 24.72 20.47 12.63
C LYS A 453 24.73 19.82 14.01
N ASP A 454 25.87 19.76 14.67
CA ASP A 454 26.03 19.15 15.99
C ASP A 454 25.04 19.67 17.05
N ALA A 455 24.70 20.95 16.99
CA ALA A 455 23.71 21.56 17.90
C ALA A 455 22.29 21.02 17.64
N GLU A 456 21.90 20.83 16.39
CA GLU A 456 20.61 20.25 16.00
C GLU A 456 20.53 18.79 16.42
N ILE A 457 21.61 18.05 16.17
CA ILE A 457 21.75 16.65 16.55
C ILE A 457 21.58 16.50 18.06
N LYS A 458 22.35 17.24 18.85
CA LYS A 458 22.27 17.21 20.32
C LYS A 458 20.85 17.52 20.81
N LYS A 459 20.18 18.50 20.21
CA LYS A 459 18.81 18.88 20.57
C LYS A 459 17.84 17.73 20.30
N VAL A 460 17.86 17.15 19.10
CA VAL A 460 16.95 16.07 18.72
C VAL A 460 17.16 14.85 19.63
N TYR A 461 18.38 14.43 19.88
CA TYR A 461 18.64 13.29 20.75
C TYR A 461 18.26 13.56 22.22
N ALA A 462 18.43 14.76 22.73
CA ALA A 462 17.96 15.14 24.07
C ALA A 462 16.42 15.05 24.18
N GLU A 463 15.69 15.49 23.15
CA GLU A 463 14.23 15.33 23.11
C GLU A 463 13.83 13.86 23.02
N LEU A 464 14.53 13.03 22.23
CA LEU A 464 14.26 11.59 22.08
C LEU A 464 14.44 10.81 23.41
N GLU A 465 15.34 11.24 24.31
CA GLU A 465 15.51 10.63 25.63
C GLU A 465 14.23 10.70 26.51
N THR A 466 13.27 11.57 26.18
CA THR A 466 11.97 11.66 26.88
C THR A 466 10.94 10.62 26.44
N PHE A 467 11.25 9.82 25.42
CA PHE A 467 10.40 8.76 24.89
C PHE A 467 10.84 7.37 25.38
N ASP A 468 9.91 6.41 25.37
CA ASP A 468 10.17 5.05 25.80
C ASP A 468 10.64 4.16 24.63
N LEU A 469 10.04 4.36 23.45
CA LEU A 469 10.33 3.64 22.22
C LEU A 469 10.69 4.60 21.09
N ILE A 470 11.82 4.36 20.45
CA ILE A 470 12.27 5.10 19.27
C ILE A 470 12.26 4.17 18.05
N ILE A 471 11.54 4.56 17.01
CA ILE A 471 11.52 3.89 15.71
C ILE A 471 12.34 4.74 14.74
N CYS A 472 13.53 4.25 14.37
CA CYS A 472 14.47 4.99 13.54
C CYS A 472 14.45 4.47 12.09
N GLY A 473 14.04 5.31 11.14
CA GLY A 473 14.15 5.08 9.71
C GLY A 473 15.45 5.67 9.16
N ILE A 474 16.29 4.83 8.54
CA ILE A 474 17.59 5.21 7.96
C ILE A 474 17.42 5.26 6.44
N HIS A 475 17.31 6.48 5.88
CA HIS A 475 16.99 6.72 4.47
C HIS A 475 18.20 7.09 3.61
N THR A 476 19.36 7.25 4.21
CA THR A 476 20.60 7.62 3.53
C THR A 476 21.82 6.96 4.17
N VAL A 477 22.87 6.81 3.37
CA VAL A 477 24.12 6.17 3.75
C VAL A 477 25.18 7.13 4.32
N ARG A 478 24.93 8.44 4.28
CA ARG A 478 25.94 9.47 4.60
C ARG A 478 25.52 10.32 5.79
N ILE A 479 25.24 9.70 6.92
CA ILE A 479 25.02 10.42 8.19
C ILE A 479 26.13 10.06 9.17
N LYS A 480 26.75 11.07 9.75
CA LYS A 480 27.82 10.92 10.75
C LYS A 480 27.34 10.50 12.16
N GLU A 481 26.04 10.20 12.32
CA GLU A 481 25.34 10.14 13.61
C GLU A 481 25.17 8.73 14.19
N THR A 482 26.07 7.81 13.90
CA THR A 482 25.98 6.44 14.42
C THR A 482 26.19 6.36 15.92
N GLU A 483 27.07 7.21 16.51
CA GLU A 483 27.41 7.19 17.93
C GLU A 483 26.26 7.66 18.83
N SER A 484 25.55 8.73 18.45
CA SER A 484 24.39 9.21 19.23
C SER A 484 23.26 8.18 19.21
N LEU A 485 23.03 7.53 18.05
CA LEU A 485 22.03 6.47 17.90
C LEU A 485 22.43 5.24 18.74
N ARG A 486 23.70 4.86 18.76
CA ARG A 486 24.22 3.77 19.59
C ARG A 486 23.95 4.04 21.09
N LYS A 487 24.30 5.22 21.57
CA LYS A 487 24.07 5.62 22.98
C LYS A 487 22.58 5.59 23.35
N LEU A 488 21.72 6.02 22.42
CA LEU A 488 20.28 5.99 22.60
C LEU A 488 19.76 4.55 22.65
N ALA A 489 20.22 3.68 21.74
CA ALA A 489 19.82 2.27 21.68
C ALA A 489 20.25 1.45 22.90
N GLY A 490 21.38 1.82 23.54
CA GLY A 490 21.80 1.21 24.80
C GLY A 490 20.97 1.64 26.04
N LYS A 491 20.18 2.73 25.93
CA LYS A 491 19.35 3.26 27.03
C LYS A 491 17.85 3.06 26.83
N LYS A 492 17.40 3.00 25.59
CA LYS A 492 15.98 2.98 25.19
C LYS A 492 15.66 1.79 24.31
N GLU A 493 14.39 1.47 24.21
CA GLU A 493 13.93 0.50 23.19
C GLU A 493 14.01 1.15 21.81
N VAL A 494 14.79 0.55 20.92
CA VAL A 494 14.98 1.06 19.55
C VAL A 494 14.63 -0.01 18.53
N VAL A 495 13.89 0.41 17.49
CA VAL A 495 13.64 -0.37 16.27
C VAL A 495 14.33 0.36 15.12
N LEU A 496 15.11 -0.36 14.33
CA LEU A 496 15.82 0.18 13.16
C LEU A 496 15.19 -0.32 11.86
N ALA A 497 14.85 0.58 10.96
CA ALA A 497 14.36 0.29 9.62
C ALA A 497 15.29 0.90 8.57
N PHE A 498 15.95 0.06 7.77
CA PHE A 498 16.88 0.48 6.74
C PHE A 498 16.20 0.60 5.37
N PHE A 499 16.17 1.80 4.82
CA PHE A 499 15.67 2.12 3.48
C PHE A 499 16.84 2.34 2.50
N THR A 500 17.92 1.60 2.69
CA THR A 500 19.16 1.65 1.92
C THR A 500 19.58 0.26 1.49
N GLN A 501 20.63 0.17 0.67
CA GLN A 501 21.26 -1.13 0.38
C GLN A 501 21.77 -1.80 1.66
N PRO A 502 21.68 -3.14 1.77
CA PRO A 502 22.06 -3.86 2.99
C PRO A 502 23.47 -3.54 3.51
N TYR A 503 24.43 -3.41 2.62
CA TYR A 503 25.85 -3.20 2.95
C TYR A 503 26.12 -1.96 3.81
N PHE A 504 25.29 -0.91 3.67
CA PHE A 504 25.45 0.31 4.47
C PHE A 504 25.03 0.17 5.92
N SER A 505 24.32 -0.91 6.28
CA SER A 505 23.98 -1.19 7.66
C SER A 505 25.20 -1.56 8.50
N LYS A 506 26.35 -1.96 7.89
CA LYS A 506 27.60 -2.22 8.59
C LYS A 506 28.07 -1.04 9.46
N ASP A 507 27.82 0.19 8.99
CA ASP A 507 28.19 1.42 9.73
C ASP A 507 27.39 1.61 11.01
N TYR A 508 26.29 0.87 11.18
CA TYR A 508 25.38 0.88 12.34
C TYR A 508 25.48 -0.39 13.20
N LYS A 509 26.53 -1.21 13.04
CA LYS A 509 26.70 -2.52 13.70
C LYS A 509 26.41 -2.47 15.20
N GLU A 510 26.98 -1.49 15.91
CA GLU A 510 26.80 -1.36 17.34
C GLU A 510 25.36 -0.97 17.72
N SER A 511 24.74 -0.05 16.97
CA SER A 511 23.32 0.31 17.16
C SER A 511 22.39 -0.89 16.87
N ILE A 512 22.72 -1.70 15.89
CA ILE A 512 22.00 -2.94 15.55
C ILE A 512 22.11 -3.96 16.69
N ASN A 513 23.28 -4.08 17.33
CA ASN A 513 23.47 -4.99 18.45
C ASN A 513 22.59 -4.61 19.66
N GLU A 514 22.39 -3.33 19.92
CA GLU A 514 21.56 -2.82 21.02
C GLU A 514 20.05 -2.81 20.68
N ALA A 515 19.68 -2.66 19.40
CA ALA A 515 18.29 -2.54 18.98
C ALA A 515 17.45 -3.77 19.30
N LYS A 516 16.17 -3.56 19.64
CA LYS A 516 15.18 -4.63 19.90
C LYS A 516 14.76 -5.34 18.62
N ALA A 517 14.62 -4.60 17.51
CA ALA A 517 14.33 -5.15 16.20
C ALA A 517 15.05 -4.39 15.10
N VAL A 518 15.40 -5.09 14.03
CA VAL A 518 16.08 -4.55 12.85
C VAL A 518 15.43 -5.11 11.61
N MET A 519 15.06 -4.23 10.67
CA MET A 519 14.48 -4.62 9.39
C MET A 519 15.16 -3.94 8.22
N MET A 520 15.10 -4.60 7.06
CA MET A 520 15.63 -4.13 5.79
C MET A 520 14.47 -3.95 4.79
N ALA A 521 14.33 -2.75 4.25
CA ALA A 521 13.36 -2.39 3.22
C ALA A 521 14.04 -2.01 1.88
N TYR A 522 15.36 -2.08 1.80
CA TYR A 522 16.25 -1.98 0.63
C TYR A 522 16.24 -0.64 -0.11
N GLU A 523 15.16 0.10 -0.13
CA GLU A 523 15.04 1.40 -0.81
C GLU A 523 14.06 2.35 -0.09
N ALA A 524 14.26 3.66 -0.29
CA ALA A 524 13.42 4.70 0.32
C ALA A 524 12.19 5.05 -0.54
N SER A 525 11.54 4.04 -1.17
CA SER A 525 10.29 4.28 -1.90
C SER A 525 9.12 4.52 -0.93
N PRO A 526 8.07 5.25 -1.34
CA PRO A 526 6.89 5.44 -0.52
C PRO A 526 6.23 4.13 -0.07
N LEU A 527 6.21 3.11 -0.95
CA LEU A 527 5.65 1.79 -0.63
C LEU A 527 6.51 1.04 0.40
N ALA A 528 7.83 1.01 0.22
CA ALA A 528 8.75 0.40 1.19
C ALA A 528 8.60 1.03 2.58
N GLN A 529 8.48 2.37 2.66
CA GLN A 529 8.25 3.10 3.89
C GLN A 529 6.92 2.71 4.55
N LYS A 530 5.83 2.65 3.77
CA LYS A 530 4.49 2.27 4.27
C LYS A 530 4.46 0.84 4.80
N TYR A 531 5.06 -0.12 4.11
CA TYR A 531 5.03 -1.51 4.54
C TYR A 531 5.99 -1.79 5.70
N ALA A 532 7.15 -1.14 5.77
CA ALA A 532 8.03 -1.23 6.93
C ALA A 532 7.33 -0.74 8.21
N ALA A 533 6.58 0.35 8.14
CA ALA A 533 5.77 0.84 9.26
C ALA A 533 4.67 -0.14 9.67
N GLN A 534 4.00 -0.75 8.70
CA GLN A 534 2.97 -1.75 8.95
C GLN A 534 3.53 -3.02 9.61
N LEU A 535 4.72 -3.46 9.19
CA LEU A 535 5.40 -4.61 9.79
C LEU A 535 5.65 -4.40 11.30
N ILE A 536 6.13 -3.21 11.68
CA ILE A 536 6.40 -2.88 13.09
C ILE A 536 5.17 -3.08 13.98
N PHE A 537 4.00 -2.73 13.46
CA PHE A 537 2.74 -2.85 14.21
C PHE A 537 1.95 -4.14 13.91
N GLY A 538 2.43 -4.98 12.99
CA GLY A 538 1.74 -6.22 12.61
C GLY A 538 0.57 -6.02 11.66
N GLY A 539 0.57 -4.95 10.86
CA GLY A 539 -0.36 -4.75 9.75
C GLY A 539 -0.06 -5.66 8.56
N ILE A 540 1.18 -6.11 8.43
CA ILE A 540 1.64 -7.16 7.53
C ILE A 540 2.50 -8.17 8.27
N ALA A 541 2.72 -9.34 7.66
CA ALA A 541 3.69 -10.34 8.11
C ALA A 541 5.07 -10.06 7.51
N ALA A 542 6.15 -10.34 8.23
CA ALA A 542 7.50 -10.40 7.67
C ALA A 542 7.68 -11.74 6.95
N LYS A 543 8.16 -11.71 5.70
CA LYS A 543 8.39 -12.91 4.88
C LYS A 543 9.71 -12.89 4.12
N GLY A 544 10.28 -11.70 3.89
CA GLY A 544 11.48 -11.52 3.10
C GLY A 544 12.72 -12.20 3.70
N LYS A 545 13.62 -12.60 2.83
CA LYS A 545 14.95 -13.12 3.18
C LYS A 545 16.04 -12.22 2.61
N LEU A 546 17.08 -11.99 3.39
CA LEU A 546 18.21 -11.16 2.98
C LEU A 546 18.90 -11.78 1.75
N PRO A 547 18.96 -11.10 0.59
CA PRO A 547 19.50 -11.68 -0.63
C PRO A 547 21.04 -11.63 -0.70
N VAL A 548 21.68 -10.92 0.21
CA VAL A 548 23.12 -10.71 0.30
C VAL A 548 23.60 -10.75 1.73
N SER A 549 24.82 -11.19 1.97
CA SER A 549 25.42 -11.16 3.30
C SER A 549 25.87 -9.74 3.70
N ILE A 550 25.76 -9.42 4.97
CA ILE A 550 26.33 -8.24 5.59
C ILE A 550 27.52 -8.70 6.44
N PRO A 551 28.76 -8.44 6.05
CA PRO A 551 29.94 -9.02 6.67
C PRO A 551 30.01 -8.81 8.18
N GLY A 552 30.19 -9.91 8.92
CA GLY A 552 30.27 -9.91 10.38
C GLY A 552 28.98 -9.63 11.11
N MET A 553 27.82 -9.71 10.45
CA MET A 553 26.49 -9.44 11.01
C MET A 553 25.41 -10.45 10.60
N TYR A 554 25.10 -10.55 9.30
CA TYR A 554 24.05 -11.43 8.78
C TYR A 554 24.49 -12.13 7.50
N PHE A 555 24.08 -13.37 7.33
CA PHE A 555 24.28 -14.13 6.10
C PHE A 555 23.10 -13.96 5.13
N ALA A 556 23.34 -14.13 3.84
CA ALA A 556 22.28 -14.30 2.86
C ALA A 556 21.32 -15.42 3.31
N GLY A 557 20.03 -15.27 3.04
CA GLY A 557 18.98 -16.18 3.51
C GLY A 557 18.44 -15.85 4.93
N THR A 558 19.07 -14.94 5.68
CA THR A 558 18.56 -14.51 7.00
C THR A 558 17.21 -13.81 6.85
N GLY A 559 16.22 -14.22 7.65
CA GLY A 559 14.90 -13.58 7.72
C GLY A 559 14.07 -14.23 8.83
N ILE A 560 13.43 -13.39 9.64
CA ILE A 560 12.55 -13.81 10.73
C ILE A 560 11.10 -13.62 10.25
N PHE A 561 10.30 -14.68 10.30
CA PHE A 561 8.89 -14.63 9.95
C PHE A 561 8.05 -14.13 11.12
N THR A 562 7.03 -13.32 10.80
CA THR A 562 6.02 -12.89 11.77
C THR A 562 4.61 -13.07 11.19
N GLU A 563 3.61 -13.01 12.08
CA GLU A 563 2.21 -13.05 11.66
C GLU A 563 1.60 -11.65 11.61
N LYS A 564 0.59 -11.47 10.78
CA LYS A 564 -0.27 -10.30 10.77
C LYS A 564 -1.19 -10.34 11.98
N THR A 565 -1.23 -9.27 12.78
CA THR A 565 -2.02 -9.22 14.02
C THR A 565 -2.97 -8.03 14.08
N ARG A 566 -2.81 -7.04 13.19
CA ARG A 566 -3.63 -5.82 13.11
C ARG A 566 -4.13 -5.55 11.70
N LEU A 567 -5.05 -4.60 11.59
CA LEU A 567 -5.48 -4.06 10.28
C LEU A 567 -4.27 -3.59 9.48
N GLY A 568 -4.17 -4.05 8.23
CA GLY A 568 -3.19 -3.56 7.27
C GLY A 568 -3.84 -2.61 6.26
N TYR A 569 -3.04 -1.80 5.57
CA TYR A 569 -3.47 -0.88 4.51
C TYR A 569 -3.00 -1.43 3.17
N HIS A 570 -3.95 -1.89 2.35
CA HIS A 570 -3.66 -2.62 1.11
C HIS A 570 -4.47 -2.09 -0.08
N GLU A 571 -4.05 -2.49 -1.27
CA GLU A 571 -4.84 -2.26 -2.48
C GLU A 571 -6.04 -3.24 -2.53
N PRO A 572 -7.20 -2.82 -3.08
CA PRO A 572 -8.40 -3.66 -3.11
C PRO A 572 -8.24 -5.03 -3.79
N GLN A 573 -7.34 -5.11 -4.76
CA GLN A 573 -7.04 -6.37 -5.47
C GLN A 573 -6.47 -7.46 -4.55
N GLU A 574 -5.86 -7.09 -3.43
CA GLU A 574 -5.33 -8.07 -2.46
C GLU A 574 -6.43 -9.00 -1.92
N VAL A 575 -7.65 -8.50 -1.80
CA VAL A 575 -8.82 -9.28 -1.38
C VAL A 575 -9.68 -9.73 -2.57
N GLY A 576 -9.24 -9.47 -3.80
CA GLY A 576 -9.98 -9.76 -5.03
C GLY A 576 -11.17 -8.82 -5.26
N ALA A 577 -11.16 -7.60 -4.72
CA ALA A 577 -12.21 -6.63 -4.94
C ALA A 577 -12.05 -5.92 -6.30
N ASP A 578 -13.18 -5.71 -6.99
CA ASP A 578 -13.23 -4.99 -8.27
C ASP A 578 -13.13 -3.47 -8.04
N MET A 579 -12.01 -2.91 -8.45
CA MET A 579 -11.72 -1.47 -8.34
C MET A 579 -12.71 -0.58 -9.10
N THR A 580 -13.19 -1.03 -10.26
CA THR A 580 -14.13 -0.25 -11.07
C THR A 580 -15.48 -0.15 -10.36
N ARG A 581 -15.91 -1.24 -9.73
CA ARG A 581 -17.14 -1.25 -8.92
C ARG A 581 -16.98 -0.48 -7.61
N LEU A 582 -15.81 -0.51 -6.97
CA LEU A 582 -15.54 0.31 -5.79
C LEU A 582 -15.61 1.82 -6.09
N LYS A 583 -15.26 2.26 -7.30
CA LYS A 583 -15.43 3.65 -7.73
C LYS A 583 -16.90 4.11 -7.73
N ALA A 584 -17.87 3.21 -7.77
CA ALA A 584 -19.28 3.57 -7.62
C ALA A 584 -19.58 4.21 -6.26
N ILE A 585 -18.79 3.93 -5.23
CA ILE A 585 -18.88 4.61 -3.92
C ILE A 585 -18.65 6.11 -4.09
N ASP A 586 -17.64 6.50 -4.88
CA ASP A 586 -17.30 7.91 -5.12
C ASP A 586 -18.51 8.65 -5.73
N ALA A 587 -19.15 8.07 -6.74
CA ALA A 587 -20.30 8.68 -7.41
C ALA A 587 -21.51 8.83 -6.47
N ILE A 588 -21.80 7.82 -5.64
CA ILE A 588 -22.90 7.87 -4.67
C ILE A 588 -22.64 8.95 -3.61
N VAL A 589 -21.42 9.08 -3.13
CA VAL A 589 -21.04 10.10 -2.15
C VAL A 589 -21.08 11.50 -2.76
N GLU A 590 -20.60 11.69 -3.98
CA GLU A 590 -20.65 12.97 -4.69
C GLU A 590 -22.10 13.42 -4.98
N GLU A 591 -23.01 12.49 -5.27
CA GLU A 591 -24.45 12.77 -5.36
C GLU A 591 -24.98 13.35 -4.03
N GLY A 592 -24.62 12.72 -2.89
CA GLY A 592 -24.98 13.20 -1.58
C GLY A 592 -24.43 14.60 -1.25
N LEU A 593 -23.20 14.89 -1.64
CA LEU A 593 -22.58 16.21 -1.49
C LEU A 593 -23.29 17.26 -2.36
N ALA A 594 -23.60 16.93 -3.62
CA ALA A 594 -24.31 17.80 -4.54
C ALA A 594 -25.73 18.13 -4.04
N ALA A 595 -26.42 17.14 -3.48
CA ALA A 595 -27.74 17.31 -2.86
C ALA A 595 -27.71 18.01 -1.48
N LYS A 596 -26.52 18.40 -0.98
CA LYS A 596 -26.31 18.95 0.35
C LYS A 596 -26.83 18.04 1.49
N ALA A 597 -26.77 16.72 1.30
CA ALA A 597 -27.14 15.76 2.33
C ALA A 597 -26.19 15.80 3.54
N PHE A 598 -24.97 16.18 3.31
CA PHE A 598 -23.90 16.43 4.30
C PHE A 598 -22.81 17.31 3.64
N PRO A 599 -22.04 18.10 4.41
CA PRO A 599 -20.95 18.91 3.84
C PRO A 599 -19.70 18.10 3.49
N GLY A 600 -19.48 16.99 4.17
CA GLY A 600 -18.38 16.08 3.94
C GLY A 600 -18.51 14.78 4.71
N CYS A 601 -17.74 13.77 4.31
CA CYS A 601 -17.76 12.46 4.95
C CYS A 601 -16.44 11.71 4.85
N ARG A 602 -16.34 10.63 5.64
CA ARG A 602 -15.31 9.59 5.55
C ARG A 602 -15.98 8.26 5.23
N VAL A 603 -15.43 7.53 4.28
CA VAL A 603 -15.82 6.15 3.96
C VAL A 603 -14.62 5.23 4.13
N LEU A 604 -14.76 4.18 4.95
CA LEU A 604 -13.73 3.16 5.12
C LEU A 604 -14.35 1.78 4.90
N VAL A 605 -13.63 0.96 4.14
CA VAL A 605 -13.95 -0.46 3.94
C VAL A 605 -12.71 -1.28 4.28
N ALA A 606 -12.87 -2.27 5.16
CA ALA A 606 -11.85 -3.29 5.41
C ALA A 606 -12.41 -4.68 5.15
N GLN A 607 -11.61 -5.56 4.54
CA GLN A 607 -11.95 -6.96 4.30
C GLN A 607 -10.75 -7.85 4.61
N ASN A 608 -10.98 -9.00 5.25
CA ASN A 608 -9.94 -9.94 5.67
C ASN A 608 -8.83 -9.27 6.50
N GLY A 609 -9.19 -8.30 7.35
CA GLY A 609 -8.25 -7.53 8.14
C GLY A 609 -7.43 -6.51 7.33
N MET A 610 -7.80 -6.19 6.10
CA MET A 610 -7.12 -5.24 5.21
C MET A 610 -8.03 -4.07 4.88
N ILE A 611 -7.60 -2.86 5.18
CA ILE A 611 -8.27 -1.62 4.76
C ILE A 611 -7.99 -1.44 3.28
N ILE A 612 -9.03 -1.60 2.46
CA ILE A 612 -8.97 -1.61 0.99
C ILE A 612 -9.57 -0.35 0.36
N TYR A 613 -10.33 0.42 1.13
CA TYR A 613 -10.90 1.69 0.70
C TYR A 613 -10.95 2.63 1.89
N ASN A 614 -10.35 3.81 1.78
CA ASN A 614 -10.28 4.77 2.88
C ASN A 614 -10.19 6.20 2.34
N LYS A 615 -11.36 6.80 2.06
CA LYS A 615 -11.43 8.11 1.39
C LYS A 615 -12.14 9.17 2.23
N SER A 616 -11.68 10.40 2.01
CA SER A 616 -12.27 11.64 2.55
C SER A 616 -12.95 12.40 1.43
N PHE A 617 -14.13 12.93 1.68
CA PHE A 617 -14.92 13.70 0.72
C PHE A 617 -15.39 15.02 1.32
N GLY A 618 -15.44 16.06 0.50
CA GLY A 618 -16.03 17.35 0.87
C GLY A 618 -15.28 18.11 1.96
N TYR A 619 -16.04 18.81 2.79
CA TYR A 619 -15.55 19.80 3.73
C TYR A 619 -16.23 19.65 5.11
N TYR A 620 -15.71 20.33 6.12
CA TYR A 620 -16.30 20.35 7.46
C TYR A 620 -17.66 21.03 7.48
N ASN A 621 -17.83 22.10 6.65
CA ASN A 621 -19.06 22.87 6.50
C ASN A 621 -19.33 23.16 5.04
N PHE A 622 -20.53 23.68 4.74
CA PHE A 622 -20.89 24.15 3.41
C PHE A 622 -20.20 25.47 2.99
N ASP A 623 -19.48 26.14 3.91
CA ASP A 623 -18.61 27.28 3.59
C ASP A 623 -17.32 26.88 2.84
N LYS A 624 -17.02 25.59 2.78
CA LYS A 624 -15.88 24.97 2.07
C LYS A 624 -14.48 25.45 2.49
N LYS A 625 -14.33 25.96 3.72
CA LYS A 625 -13.03 26.47 4.22
C LYS A 625 -12.07 25.38 4.65
N GLN A 626 -12.58 24.31 5.26
CA GLN A 626 -11.75 23.21 5.80
C GLN A 626 -12.16 21.87 5.18
N ARG A 627 -11.22 21.19 4.48
CA ARG A 627 -11.45 19.87 3.89
C ARG A 627 -11.51 18.77 4.94
N VAL A 628 -12.32 17.76 4.67
CA VAL A 628 -12.26 16.50 5.40
C VAL A 628 -10.95 15.78 5.08
N THR A 629 -10.29 15.26 6.11
CA THR A 629 -9.04 14.52 6.02
C THR A 629 -9.13 13.18 6.74
N GLU A 630 -8.12 12.34 6.62
CA GLU A 630 -8.02 11.08 7.36
C GLU A 630 -8.02 11.28 8.88
N GLN A 631 -7.58 12.44 9.33
CA GLN A 631 -7.50 12.82 10.75
C GLN A 631 -8.80 13.41 11.32
N SER A 632 -9.82 13.59 10.48
CA SER A 632 -11.10 14.21 10.88
C SER A 632 -11.87 13.33 11.87
N VAL A 633 -12.24 13.91 13.00
CA VAL A 633 -12.91 13.26 14.13
C VAL A 633 -14.36 13.69 14.18
N TYR A 634 -15.29 12.74 14.29
CA TYR A 634 -16.72 12.93 14.22
C TYR A 634 -17.41 12.56 15.53
N ASP A 635 -18.48 13.28 15.88
CA ASP A 635 -19.44 12.83 16.89
C ASP A 635 -20.20 11.60 16.36
N LEU A 636 -20.01 10.47 17.02
CA LEU A 636 -20.57 9.18 16.60
C LEU A 636 -22.06 9.03 16.94
N ALA A 637 -22.62 9.92 17.75
CA ALA A 637 -23.99 9.83 18.24
C ALA A 637 -24.31 8.42 18.80
N SER A 638 -25.41 7.79 18.38
CA SER A 638 -25.81 6.46 18.87
C SER A 638 -24.86 5.31 18.51
N VAL A 639 -23.88 5.49 17.62
CA VAL A 639 -22.80 4.51 17.42
C VAL A 639 -22.01 4.31 18.74
N SER A 640 -21.98 5.31 19.63
CA SER A 640 -21.43 5.22 20.99
C SER A 640 -21.98 4.05 21.80
N LYS A 641 -23.25 3.65 21.56
CA LYS A 641 -23.84 2.51 22.24
C LYS A 641 -23.09 1.22 21.97
N ALA A 642 -22.78 0.97 20.71
CA ALA A 642 -22.14 -0.27 20.27
C ALA A 642 -20.60 -0.21 20.34
N ALA A 643 -19.99 0.91 19.94
CA ALA A 643 -18.54 1.08 19.95
C ALA A 643 -17.97 1.53 21.32
N GLY A 644 -18.85 1.91 22.25
CA GLY A 644 -18.50 2.34 23.61
C GLY A 644 -19.16 1.46 24.68
N THR A 645 -20.33 1.86 25.15
CA THR A 645 -20.99 1.23 26.31
C THR A 645 -21.07 -0.28 26.22
N LEU A 646 -21.39 -0.83 25.06
CA LEU A 646 -21.49 -2.27 24.86
C LEU A 646 -20.16 -2.99 25.13
N LEU A 647 -19.00 -2.39 24.77
CA LEU A 647 -17.69 -2.96 25.10
C LEU A 647 -17.50 -3.14 26.62
N ALA A 648 -17.86 -2.11 27.41
CA ALA A 648 -17.80 -2.19 28.87
C ALA A 648 -18.77 -3.23 29.43
N VAL A 649 -19.97 -3.33 28.86
CA VAL A 649 -20.99 -4.34 29.24
C VAL A 649 -20.49 -5.75 28.88
N MET A 650 -19.92 -5.95 27.68
CA MET A 650 -19.34 -7.24 27.28
C MET A 650 -18.17 -7.65 28.17
N LYS A 651 -17.32 -6.71 28.57
CA LYS A 651 -16.20 -6.96 29.48
C LYS A 651 -16.70 -7.39 30.86
N SER A 652 -17.69 -6.67 31.41
CA SER A 652 -18.31 -7.02 32.70
C SER A 652 -19.01 -8.39 32.65
N TYR A 653 -19.67 -8.72 31.51
CA TYR A 653 -20.24 -10.06 31.29
C TYR A 653 -19.17 -11.16 31.22
N ASP A 654 -18.09 -10.91 30.52
CA ASP A 654 -16.95 -11.81 30.37
C ASP A 654 -16.29 -12.13 31.72
N GLU A 655 -16.23 -11.15 32.60
CA GLU A 655 -15.77 -11.23 33.99
C GLU A 655 -16.80 -11.87 34.94
N LYS A 656 -17.97 -12.29 34.41
CA LYS A 656 -19.07 -12.91 35.15
C LYS A 656 -19.68 -12.05 36.26
N ASN A 657 -19.62 -10.71 36.11
CA ASN A 657 -20.20 -9.77 37.08
C ASN A 657 -21.74 -9.73 37.01
N PHE A 658 -22.33 -10.26 35.94
CA PHE A 658 -23.80 -10.39 35.77
C PHE A 658 -24.14 -11.47 34.75
N THR A 659 -25.43 -11.82 34.68
CA THR A 659 -26.02 -12.66 33.63
C THR A 659 -27.04 -11.87 32.83
N LEU A 660 -27.36 -12.30 31.61
CA LEU A 660 -28.39 -11.65 30.79
C LEU A 660 -29.79 -11.66 31.45
N ALA A 661 -30.04 -12.54 32.40
CA ALA A 661 -31.28 -12.65 33.17
C ALA A 661 -31.26 -11.82 34.47
N SER A 662 -30.12 -11.28 34.88
CA SER A 662 -30.02 -10.44 36.08
C SER A 662 -30.89 -9.19 35.96
N LYS A 663 -31.49 -8.75 37.07
CA LYS A 663 -32.28 -7.55 37.13
C LYS A 663 -31.41 -6.31 37.24
N ILE A 664 -31.73 -5.26 36.52
CA ILE A 664 -30.95 -4.03 36.57
C ILE A 664 -30.91 -3.38 37.95
N SER A 665 -31.99 -3.57 38.78
CA SER A 665 -32.05 -3.10 40.13
C SER A 665 -31.09 -3.74 41.13
N GLU A 666 -30.50 -4.87 40.75
CA GLU A 666 -29.41 -5.50 41.54
C GLU A 666 -28.16 -4.64 41.55
N TYR A 667 -27.96 -3.89 40.46
CA TYR A 667 -26.74 -3.08 40.19
C TYR A 667 -27.02 -1.56 40.34
N ILE A 668 -28.31 -1.13 40.29
CA ILE A 668 -28.72 0.26 40.45
C ILE A 668 -29.74 0.28 41.59
N PRO A 669 -29.30 0.43 42.85
CA PRO A 669 -30.13 0.32 44.03
C PRO A 669 -31.33 1.31 44.04
N GLU A 670 -31.16 2.49 43.43
CA GLU A 670 -32.19 3.53 43.32
C GLU A 670 -33.49 3.06 42.60
N LEU A 671 -33.39 1.95 41.83
CA LEU A 671 -34.54 1.38 41.11
C LEU A 671 -35.33 0.34 41.87
N LYS A 672 -34.87 -0.12 43.05
CA LYS A 672 -35.58 -1.13 43.87
C LYS A 672 -36.99 -0.73 44.22
N GLU A 673 -37.18 0.56 44.45
CA GLU A 673 -38.49 1.16 44.82
C GLU A 673 -39.19 1.78 43.59
N SER A 674 -39.03 1.19 42.39
CA SER A 674 -39.67 1.70 41.19
C SER A 674 -40.31 0.59 40.36
N ASP A 675 -41.19 0.96 39.40
CA ASP A 675 -41.75 0.04 38.40
C ASP A 675 -40.72 -0.60 37.48
N LYS A 676 -39.45 -0.18 37.56
CA LYS A 676 -38.33 -0.66 36.77
C LYS A 676 -37.53 -1.75 37.46
N LYS A 677 -37.84 -2.11 38.71
CA LYS A 677 -37.08 -3.08 39.52
C LYS A 677 -36.87 -4.45 38.84
N ASP A 678 -37.82 -4.87 38.00
CA ASP A 678 -37.83 -6.20 37.37
C ASP A 678 -37.39 -6.16 35.87
N ILE A 679 -36.74 -5.08 35.42
CA ILE A 679 -36.19 -5.04 34.09
C ILE A 679 -34.91 -5.89 34.10
N ILE A 680 -34.82 -6.85 33.17
CA ILE A 680 -33.61 -7.68 33.01
C ILE A 680 -32.66 -7.06 31.99
N ILE A 681 -31.34 -7.32 32.14
CA ILE A 681 -30.30 -6.71 31.31
C ILE A 681 -30.47 -7.05 29.84
N ARG A 682 -30.88 -8.30 29.51
CA ARG A 682 -31.16 -8.71 28.11
C ARG A 682 -32.22 -7.81 27.45
N ASP A 683 -33.27 -7.40 28.19
CA ASP A 683 -34.33 -6.58 27.62
C ASP A 683 -33.88 -5.13 27.37
N LEU A 684 -32.93 -4.60 28.17
CA LEU A 684 -32.28 -3.32 27.88
C LEU A 684 -31.48 -3.41 26.56
N LEU A 685 -30.68 -4.48 26.39
CA LEU A 685 -29.84 -4.69 25.19
C LEU A 685 -30.68 -4.89 23.91
N TYR A 686 -31.83 -5.57 24.00
CA TYR A 686 -32.76 -5.76 22.87
C TYR A 686 -33.70 -4.58 22.62
N HIS A 687 -33.66 -3.52 23.44
CA HIS A 687 -34.67 -2.45 23.46
C HIS A 687 -36.12 -2.96 23.66
N GLN A 688 -36.29 -3.89 24.58
CA GLN A 688 -37.58 -4.52 24.93
C GLN A 688 -37.98 -4.26 26.40
N SER A 689 -37.26 -3.36 27.09
CA SER A 689 -37.43 -3.04 28.52
C SER A 689 -38.73 -2.30 28.84
N GLY A 690 -39.40 -1.71 27.85
CA GLY A 690 -40.57 -0.82 28.08
C GLY A 690 -40.17 0.61 28.43
N MET A 691 -38.87 0.93 28.53
CA MET A 691 -38.42 2.30 28.83
C MET A 691 -38.85 3.29 27.74
N THR A 692 -39.12 4.55 28.15
CA THR A 692 -39.38 5.63 27.18
C THR A 692 -38.19 5.84 26.21
N PRO A 693 -38.43 6.21 24.94
CA PRO A 693 -37.36 6.41 23.96
C PRO A 693 -36.31 7.42 24.40
N THR A 694 -36.75 8.56 24.95
CA THR A 694 -35.88 9.65 25.37
C THR A 694 -36.56 10.46 26.47
N ILE A 695 -35.80 11.18 27.27
CA ILE A 695 -36.24 12.16 28.26
C ILE A 695 -35.45 13.43 28.00
N SER A 696 -36.15 14.55 27.84
CA SER A 696 -35.54 15.87 27.64
C SER A 696 -35.09 16.46 28.99
N PHE A 697 -34.03 15.88 29.56
CA PHE A 697 -33.55 16.22 30.91
C PHE A 697 -33.27 17.70 31.09
N TYR A 698 -32.80 18.42 30.06
CA TYR A 698 -32.52 19.85 30.10
C TYR A 698 -33.74 20.70 30.51
N LEU A 699 -34.98 20.19 30.34
CA LEU A 699 -36.19 20.88 30.80
C LEU A 699 -36.22 21.09 32.32
N ASN A 700 -35.52 20.24 33.07
CA ASN A 700 -35.39 20.43 34.54
C ASN A 700 -34.43 21.58 34.90
N ALA A 701 -33.62 22.02 33.97
CA ALA A 701 -32.75 23.20 34.14
C ALA A 701 -33.40 24.50 33.65
N VAL A 702 -34.53 24.43 32.94
CA VAL A 702 -35.25 25.61 32.44
C VAL A 702 -36.03 26.25 33.56
N ASP A 703 -35.89 27.56 33.71
CA ASP A 703 -36.70 28.38 34.61
C ASP A 703 -38.07 28.61 33.98
N LYS A 704 -39.09 27.94 34.54
CA LYS A 704 -40.47 27.99 34.04
C LYS A 704 -41.14 29.36 34.21
N ASP A 705 -40.67 30.17 35.14
CA ASP A 705 -41.18 31.51 35.39
C ASP A 705 -40.56 32.54 34.40
N SER A 706 -39.56 32.16 33.63
CA SER A 706 -38.93 33.05 32.68
C SER A 706 -39.66 33.19 31.34
N TYR A 707 -40.69 32.37 31.09
CA TYR A 707 -41.52 32.41 29.88
C TYR A 707 -42.96 31.96 30.12
N SER A 708 -43.86 32.25 29.18
CA SER A 708 -45.26 31.81 29.25
C SER A 708 -45.65 30.90 28.10
N GLY A 709 -46.50 29.89 28.34
CA GLY A 709 -46.97 28.95 27.34
C GLY A 709 -45.98 27.75 27.10
N SER A 710 -46.01 27.17 25.90
CA SER A 710 -45.15 26.02 25.52
C SER A 710 -43.79 26.45 25.00
N LEU A 711 -42.77 25.62 25.20
CA LEU A 711 -41.46 25.76 24.52
C LEU A 711 -41.50 25.31 23.06
N TYR A 712 -42.50 24.51 22.70
CA TYR A 712 -42.63 23.88 21.39
C TYR A 712 -43.94 24.27 20.71
N SER A 713 -43.88 24.35 19.37
CA SER A 713 -45.02 24.55 18.48
C SER A 713 -44.89 23.70 17.23
N SER A 714 -46.01 23.25 16.66
CA SER A 714 -46.04 22.58 15.35
C SER A 714 -45.92 23.56 14.17
N SER A 715 -46.04 24.88 14.44
CA SER A 715 -45.99 25.92 13.41
C SER A 715 -45.06 27.05 13.82
N LYS A 716 -44.50 27.73 12.81
CA LYS A 716 -43.67 28.94 12.99
C LYS A 716 -44.56 30.10 13.44
N SER A 717 -44.13 30.84 14.47
CA SER A 717 -44.79 32.03 14.95
C SER A 717 -43.79 33.06 15.49
N ALA A 718 -44.24 34.25 15.88
CA ALA A 718 -43.41 35.26 16.51
C ALA A 718 -42.75 34.76 17.81
N THR A 719 -43.43 33.92 18.57
CA THR A 719 -42.92 33.31 19.80
C THR A 719 -42.13 32.04 19.59
N HIS A 720 -42.28 31.34 18.43
CA HIS A 720 -41.58 30.13 18.07
C HIS A 720 -40.90 30.31 16.70
N PRO A 721 -39.91 31.21 16.59
CA PRO A 721 -39.33 31.56 15.29
C PRO A 721 -38.33 30.51 14.75
N ILE A 722 -37.79 29.64 15.60
CA ILE A 722 -36.72 28.75 15.34
C ILE A 722 -37.24 27.38 14.94
N ARG A 723 -36.86 26.89 13.75
CA ARG A 723 -37.13 25.52 13.33
C ARG A 723 -36.14 24.56 14.03
N PHE A 724 -36.64 23.70 14.88
CA PHE A 724 -35.84 22.74 15.66
C PHE A 724 -35.62 21.43 14.90
N ASP A 725 -36.69 20.89 14.32
CA ASP A 725 -36.62 19.71 13.43
C ASP A 725 -37.63 19.83 12.27
N ALA A 726 -37.93 18.70 11.60
CA ALA A 726 -38.80 18.71 10.41
C ALA A 726 -40.23 19.22 10.67
N GLY A 727 -40.73 19.08 11.90
CA GLY A 727 -42.12 19.41 12.25
C GLY A 727 -42.25 20.24 13.51
N THR A 728 -41.17 20.70 14.13
CA THR A 728 -41.19 21.38 15.43
C THR A 728 -40.49 22.73 15.36
N TYR A 729 -41.13 23.75 15.87
CA TYR A 729 -40.62 25.10 16.10
C TYR A 729 -40.45 25.37 17.59
N VAL A 730 -39.41 26.11 17.95
CA VAL A 730 -39.09 26.40 19.37
C VAL A 730 -38.85 27.88 19.60
N ARG A 731 -39.04 28.28 20.87
CA ARG A 731 -38.62 29.58 21.38
C ARG A 731 -37.27 29.48 22.07
N ASN A 732 -36.50 30.55 22.14
CA ASN A 732 -35.23 30.63 22.84
C ASN A 732 -35.11 31.78 23.85
N ASP A 733 -36.23 32.38 24.20
CA ASP A 733 -36.33 33.51 25.13
C ASP A 733 -36.43 33.07 26.60
N PHE A 734 -36.46 31.74 26.90
CA PHE A 734 -36.42 31.22 28.25
C PHE A 734 -35.00 31.36 28.87
N LYS A 735 -34.95 31.34 30.23
CA LYS A 735 -33.72 31.33 31.01
C LYS A 735 -33.49 29.94 31.65
N TYR A 736 -32.24 29.67 31.98
CA TYR A 736 -31.90 28.53 32.83
C TYR A 736 -31.87 28.92 34.30
N LEU A 737 -32.14 27.97 35.17
CA LEU A 737 -32.01 28.08 36.61
C LEU A 737 -30.51 28.26 36.99
N PRO A 738 -30.12 29.40 37.61
CA PRO A 738 -28.70 29.66 37.91
C PRO A 738 -28.04 28.66 38.86
N ARG A 739 -28.86 27.89 39.58
CA ARG A 739 -28.38 26.77 40.43
C ARG A 739 -28.01 25.52 39.66
N LEU A 740 -28.41 25.40 38.40
CA LEU A 740 -28.19 24.21 37.55
C LEU A 740 -27.33 24.49 36.29
N VAL A 741 -27.33 25.73 35.80
CA VAL A 741 -26.54 26.13 34.63
C VAL A 741 -25.80 27.43 34.92
N SER A 742 -24.52 27.51 34.50
CA SER A 742 -23.64 28.67 34.63
C SER A 742 -22.95 28.95 33.31
N ASP A 743 -22.63 30.20 33.06
CA ASP A 743 -21.79 30.65 31.94
C ASP A 743 -20.29 30.70 32.29
N THR A 744 -19.96 30.51 33.56
CA THR A 744 -18.62 30.52 34.10
C THR A 744 -18.33 29.27 34.94
N VAL A 745 -17.06 28.86 34.97
CA VAL A 745 -16.60 27.79 35.85
C VAL A 745 -16.59 28.26 37.31
N LYS A 746 -17.18 27.45 38.19
CA LYS A 746 -17.22 27.66 39.64
C LYS A 746 -17.49 26.34 40.36
N SER A 747 -17.43 26.33 41.70
CA SER A 747 -17.67 25.11 42.50
C SER A 747 -19.03 24.48 42.15
N GLY A 748 -18.99 23.18 41.81
CA GLY A 748 -20.14 22.40 41.32
C GLY A 748 -20.41 22.54 39.82
N PHE A 749 -19.76 23.47 39.09
CA PHE A 749 -19.91 23.74 37.66
C PHE A 749 -18.56 23.58 36.91
N GLU A 750 -17.88 22.50 37.14
CA GLU A 750 -16.59 22.19 36.50
C GLU A 750 -16.77 21.53 35.12
N THR A 751 -17.99 21.06 34.80
CA THR A 751 -18.23 20.33 33.53
C THR A 751 -18.80 21.27 32.48
N GLU A 752 -17.94 21.60 31.49
CA GLU A 752 -18.34 22.37 30.31
C GLU A 752 -19.00 21.44 29.29
N VAL A 753 -20.22 21.72 28.87
CA VAL A 753 -21.03 20.90 27.94
C VAL A 753 -21.28 21.60 26.59
N ALA A 754 -20.93 22.85 26.51
CA ALA A 754 -20.75 23.70 25.35
C ALA A 754 -19.90 24.91 25.78
N ARG A 755 -19.35 25.68 24.84
CA ARG A 755 -18.47 26.82 25.17
C ARG A 755 -19.17 27.81 26.11
N HIS A 756 -18.61 28.03 27.30
CA HIS A 756 -19.20 28.87 28.39
C HIS A 756 -20.59 28.41 28.77
N PHE A 757 -20.83 27.11 28.78
CA PHE A 757 -22.08 26.52 29.24
C PHE A 757 -21.76 25.34 30.17
N TYR A 758 -21.90 25.55 31.45
CA TYR A 758 -21.55 24.61 32.51
C TYR A 758 -22.80 24.08 33.19
N VAL A 759 -22.84 22.78 33.46
CA VAL A 759 -23.95 22.10 34.15
C VAL A 759 -23.45 21.67 35.53
N HIS A 760 -24.32 21.94 36.55
CA HIS A 760 -24.01 21.58 37.95
C HIS A 760 -23.90 20.06 38.12
N SER A 761 -22.92 19.58 38.87
CA SER A 761 -22.62 18.15 39.07
C SER A 761 -23.82 17.34 39.62
N SER A 762 -24.68 17.95 40.46
CA SER A 762 -25.92 17.32 40.97
C SER A 762 -26.95 17.02 39.87
N PHE A 763 -26.76 17.47 38.64
CA PHE A 763 -27.69 17.19 37.55
C PHE A 763 -27.75 15.68 37.20
N ARG A 764 -26.74 14.93 37.52
CA ARG A 764 -26.73 13.46 37.38
C ARG A 764 -27.82 12.79 38.27
N ASP A 765 -28.02 13.30 39.48
CA ASP A 765 -29.07 12.80 40.37
C ASP A 765 -30.45 13.15 39.82
N THR A 766 -30.61 14.35 39.23
CA THR A 766 -31.82 14.77 38.52
C THR A 766 -32.16 13.80 37.40
N ILE A 767 -31.16 13.39 36.59
CA ILE A 767 -31.36 12.44 35.52
C ILE A 767 -31.85 11.09 36.03
N MET A 768 -31.25 10.54 37.09
CA MET A 768 -31.69 9.27 37.69
C MET A 768 -33.10 9.38 38.29
N ASN A 769 -33.44 10.48 38.94
CA ASN A 769 -34.77 10.73 39.45
C ASN A 769 -35.83 10.81 38.33
N GLU A 770 -35.54 11.48 37.22
CA GLU A 770 -36.45 11.55 36.07
C GLU A 770 -36.61 10.19 35.40
N ILE A 771 -35.52 9.39 35.28
CA ILE A 771 -35.60 7.99 34.81
C ILE A 771 -36.52 7.18 35.74
N LYS A 772 -36.32 7.28 37.04
CA LYS A 772 -37.14 6.58 38.06
C LYS A 772 -38.64 6.93 37.95
N LYS A 773 -38.97 8.20 37.77
CA LYS A 773 -40.37 8.71 37.65
C LYS A 773 -40.99 8.44 36.27
N SER A 774 -40.21 8.22 35.24
CA SER A 774 -40.70 8.04 33.87
C SER A 774 -41.63 6.83 33.77
N ARG A 775 -42.72 6.96 32.99
CA ARG A 775 -43.69 5.86 32.80
C ARG A 775 -43.05 4.68 32.07
N LEU A 776 -43.19 3.48 32.61
CA LEU A 776 -42.78 2.24 31.95
C LEU A 776 -43.90 1.79 30.99
N GLY A 777 -43.55 1.55 29.73
CA GLY A 777 -44.43 0.94 28.72
C GLY A 777 -44.42 -0.59 28.77
N PRO A 778 -45.12 -1.25 27.80
CA PRO A 778 -45.16 -2.72 27.75
C PRO A 778 -43.78 -3.34 27.60
N LYS A 779 -43.41 -4.25 28.51
CA LYS A 779 -42.20 -5.08 28.41
C LYS A 779 -42.34 -6.10 27.29
N GLY A 780 -41.20 -6.55 26.73
CA GLY A 780 -41.15 -7.56 25.69
C GLY A 780 -41.47 -7.05 24.27
N LYS A 781 -41.99 -5.83 24.11
CA LYS A 781 -42.20 -5.19 22.80
C LYS A 781 -40.98 -4.33 22.42
N TYR A 782 -40.61 -4.36 21.18
CA TYR A 782 -39.54 -3.52 20.69
C TYR A 782 -39.90 -2.04 20.72
N ARG A 783 -39.11 -1.26 21.44
CA ARG A 783 -39.16 0.20 21.46
C ARG A 783 -37.76 0.76 21.69
N TYR A 784 -37.14 1.32 20.66
CA TYR A 784 -35.81 1.93 20.79
C TYR A 784 -35.79 2.97 21.92
N SER A 785 -34.85 2.81 22.84
CA SER A 785 -34.70 3.71 23.98
C SER A 785 -33.23 4.04 24.26
N CYS A 786 -32.91 5.33 24.28
CA CYS A 786 -31.59 5.82 24.72
C CYS A 786 -31.37 5.57 26.21
N ILE A 787 -32.45 5.56 26.99
CA ILE A 787 -32.42 5.36 28.45
C ILE A 787 -31.87 4.00 28.83
N ASN A 788 -32.09 2.98 28.01
CA ASN A 788 -31.49 1.64 28.20
C ASN A 788 -29.97 1.68 28.34
N PHE A 789 -29.31 2.44 27.50
CA PHE A 789 -27.86 2.52 27.51
C PHE A 789 -27.31 3.45 28.60
N ILE A 790 -28.06 4.46 29.01
CA ILE A 790 -27.77 5.25 30.24
C ILE A 790 -27.83 4.35 31.47
N MET A 791 -28.82 3.44 31.53
CA MET A 791 -28.92 2.45 32.62
C MET A 791 -27.75 1.44 32.58
N LEU A 792 -27.37 0.94 31.41
CA LEU A 792 -26.22 0.03 31.25
C LEU A 792 -24.90 0.71 31.63
N GLN A 793 -24.72 2.00 31.29
CA GLN A 793 -23.58 2.79 31.77
C GLN A 793 -23.55 2.81 33.31
N LYS A 794 -24.67 3.24 33.95
CA LYS A 794 -24.74 3.33 35.40
C LYS A 794 -24.45 1.99 36.07
N MET A 795 -24.90 0.88 35.46
CA MET A 795 -24.62 -0.48 35.93
C MET A 795 -23.12 -0.75 35.96
N VAL A 796 -22.41 -0.56 34.84
CA VAL A 796 -20.98 -0.86 34.77
C VAL A 796 -20.15 0.09 35.64
N GLU A 797 -20.52 1.36 35.74
CA GLU A 797 -19.89 2.33 36.64
C GLU A 797 -20.05 1.93 38.13
N ASN A 798 -21.23 1.47 38.53
CA ASN A 798 -21.50 0.98 39.90
C ASN A 798 -20.71 -0.32 40.19
N GLN A 799 -20.57 -1.21 39.20
CA GLN A 799 -19.81 -2.47 39.37
C GLN A 799 -18.29 -2.24 39.49
N THR A 800 -17.75 -1.29 38.75
CA THR A 800 -16.32 -1.04 38.67
C THR A 800 -15.82 0.07 39.58
N GLY A 801 -16.67 0.96 40.00
CA GLY A 801 -16.32 2.19 40.70
C GLY A 801 -15.60 3.22 39.81
N GLN A 802 -15.56 3.01 38.49
CA GLN A 802 -14.89 3.88 37.52
C GLN A 802 -15.90 4.49 36.54
N PRO A 803 -15.63 5.72 36.05
CA PRO A 803 -16.47 6.32 35.02
C PRO A 803 -16.26 5.60 33.66
N LEU A 804 -17.32 5.59 32.81
CA LEU A 804 -17.36 4.84 31.55
C LEU A 804 -16.22 5.18 30.62
N ASP A 805 -15.87 6.46 30.48
CA ASP A 805 -14.78 6.90 29.60
C ASP A 805 -13.42 6.34 30.04
N GLU A 806 -13.17 6.22 31.34
CA GLU A 806 -11.93 5.65 31.88
C GLU A 806 -11.88 4.13 31.68
N ILE A 807 -12.99 3.41 31.92
CA ILE A 807 -13.12 1.97 31.67
C ILE A 807 -12.77 1.66 30.21
N LEU A 808 -13.32 2.45 29.28
CA LEU A 808 -13.14 2.25 27.85
C LEU A 808 -11.75 2.68 27.37
N ARG A 809 -11.23 3.79 27.87
CA ARG A 809 -9.90 4.30 27.51
C ARG A 809 -8.83 3.30 27.91
N SER A 810 -8.75 2.93 29.19
CA SER A 810 -7.70 2.06 29.72
C SER A 810 -7.88 0.59 29.32
N GLY A 811 -9.14 0.10 29.30
CA GLY A 811 -9.46 -1.29 28.97
C GLY A 811 -9.34 -1.61 27.48
N PHE A 812 -9.61 -0.64 26.60
CA PHE A 812 -9.71 -0.88 25.16
C PHE A 812 -8.94 0.14 24.32
N TYR A 813 -9.32 1.43 24.28
CA TYR A 813 -8.88 2.35 23.23
C TYR A 813 -7.38 2.60 23.22
N ASP A 814 -6.77 2.80 24.39
CA ASP A 814 -5.33 2.99 24.52
C ASP A 814 -4.56 1.76 24.02
N ARG A 815 -5.01 0.55 24.41
CA ARG A 815 -4.38 -0.72 24.03
C ARG A 815 -4.57 -1.09 22.55
N LEU A 816 -5.69 -0.64 21.95
CA LEU A 816 -5.96 -0.79 20.52
C LEU A 816 -5.17 0.22 19.67
N GLY A 817 -4.60 1.26 20.28
CA GLY A 817 -4.04 2.41 19.58
C GLY A 817 -5.13 3.28 18.93
N ALA A 818 -6.37 3.26 19.46
CA ALA A 818 -7.51 4.01 18.95
C ALA A 818 -7.62 5.38 19.64
N ARG A 819 -6.59 6.21 19.50
CA ARG A 819 -6.36 7.45 20.25
C ARG A 819 -7.38 8.55 20.02
N THR A 820 -8.11 8.53 18.91
CA THR A 820 -9.16 9.51 18.62
C THR A 820 -10.53 9.04 19.07
N THR A 821 -10.65 7.79 19.54
CA THR A 821 -11.88 7.24 20.08
C THR A 821 -11.97 7.64 21.56
N THR A 822 -12.73 8.69 21.84
CA THR A 822 -12.77 9.30 23.17
C THR A 822 -14.07 10.06 23.42
N TYR A 823 -14.43 10.22 24.69
CA TYR A 823 -15.42 11.20 25.14
C TYR A 823 -14.73 12.56 25.36
N ASN A 824 -15.49 13.65 25.29
CA ASN A 824 -14.98 15.01 25.53
C ASN A 824 -13.66 15.29 24.79
N PRO A 825 -13.64 15.21 23.45
CA PRO A 825 -12.40 15.17 22.63
C PRO A 825 -11.56 16.44 22.75
N LEU A 826 -12.11 17.57 23.16
CA LEU A 826 -11.37 18.83 23.36
C LEU A 826 -10.28 18.73 24.42
N LYS A 827 -10.32 17.72 25.31
CA LYS A 827 -9.28 17.47 26.31
C LYS A 827 -7.98 16.92 25.70
N THR A 828 -8.07 16.25 24.55
CA THR A 828 -6.95 15.47 24.00
C THR A 828 -6.71 15.66 22.50
N ILE A 829 -7.67 16.20 21.76
CA ILE A 829 -7.64 16.33 20.31
C ILE A 829 -7.69 17.81 19.93
N ASP A 830 -6.79 18.19 19.01
CA ASP A 830 -6.82 19.54 18.44
C ASP A 830 -8.19 19.83 17.81
N THR A 831 -8.78 20.96 18.21
CA THR A 831 -10.07 21.43 17.72
C THR A 831 -10.14 21.46 16.19
N MET A 832 -9.01 21.76 15.50
CA MET A 832 -8.95 21.78 14.04
C MET A 832 -9.20 20.39 13.41
N ARG A 833 -9.02 19.31 14.15
CA ARG A 833 -9.30 17.94 13.68
C ARG A 833 -10.74 17.50 13.94
N ILE A 834 -11.49 18.23 14.76
CA ILE A 834 -12.85 17.86 15.12
C ILE A 834 -13.83 18.50 14.13
N VAL A 835 -14.68 17.67 13.52
CA VAL A 835 -15.71 18.13 12.59
C VAL A 835 -16.85 18.75 13.40
N PRO A 836 -17.32 19.96 13.03
CA PRO A 836 -18.48 20.57 13.70
C PRO A 836 -19.74 19.74 13.50
N THR A 837 -20.62 19.73 14.49
CA THR A 837 -21.80 18.86 14.48
C THR A 837 -23.04 19.63 14.06
N GLU A 838 -23.47 20.63 14.83
CA GLU A 838 -24.74 21.36 14.62
C GLU A 838 -24.61 22.83 15.07
N ASP A 839 -25.34 23.72 14.44
CA ASP A 839 -25.69 25.00 15.05
C ASP A 839 -26.94 24.76 15.91
N ASP A 840 -26.74 24.65 17.24
CA ASP A 840 -27.83 24.42 18.21
C ASP A 840 -28.48 25.76 18.61
N PRO A 841 -29.60 26.14 18.01
CA PRO A 841 -30.20 27.44 18.28
C PRO A 841 -31.12 27.45 19.53
N PHE A 842 -31.27 26.29 20.15
CA PHE A 842 -32.30 26.13 21.18
C PHE A 842 -31.71 25.88 22.57
N VAL A 843 -31.03 24.75 22.77
CA VAL A 843 -30.56 24.33 24.10
C VAL A 843 -29.27 25.05 24.49
N ARG A 844 -28.23 24.96 23.68
CA ARG A 844 -26.91 25.54 23.98
C ARG A 844 -26.67 26.87 23.25
N ARG A 845 -27.47 27.21 22.26
CA ARG A 845 -27.50 28.47 21.49
C ARG A 845 -26.20 28.86 20.89
N GLN A 846 -25.51 27.86 20.33
CA GLN A 846 -24.19 28.03 19.71
C GLN A 846 -23.86 26.90 18.73
N PHE A 847 -22.84 27.15 17.88
CA PHE A 847 -22.32 26.17 16.97
C PHE A 847 -21.44 25.14 17.70
N LEU A 848 -21.86 23.87 17.69
CA LEU A 848 -21.19 22.79 18.42
C LEU A 848 -19.99 22.23 17.68
N ARG A 849 -18.81 22.27 18.28
CA ARG A 849 -17.60 21.63 17.80
C ARG A 849 -16.82 21.05 18.98
N GLY A 850 -16.68 19.71 19.00
CA GLY A 850 -16.02 19.00 20.11
C GLY A 850 -16.90 18.78 21.34
N TYR A 851 -18.13 19.23 21.30
CA TYR A 851 -19.17 18.94 22.29
C TYR A 851 -20.19 17.97 21.70
N VAL A 852 -20.67 17.03 22.51
CA VAL A 852 -21.66 16.03 22.08
C VAL A 852 -22.97 16.68 21.60
N HIS A 853 -23.47 16.19 20.47
CA HIS A 853 -24.76 16.66 19.90
C HIS A 853 -25.95 16.37 20.80
N ASP A 854 -26.03 15.14 21.33
CA ASP A 854 -27.14 14.65 22.14
C ASP A 854 -27.28 15.44 23.46
N GLU A 855 -28.44 16.07 23.69
CA GLU A 855 -28.67 16.93 24.85
C GLU A 855 -28.65 16.12 26.16
N ALA A 856 -29.18 14.88 26.16
CA ALA A 856 -29.15 14.03 27.33
C ALA A 856 -27.72 13.65 27.74
N ALA A 857 -26.87 13.37 26.77
CA ALA A 857 -25.44 13.12 26.97
C ALA A 857 -24.71 14.38 27.43
N ALA A 858 -24.99 15.54 26.84
CA ALA A 858 -24.40 16.82 27.25
C ALA A 858 -24.70 17.12 28.75
N PHE A 859 -25.94 17.01 29.16
CA PHE A 859 -26.31 17.24 30.57
C PHE A 859 -25.81 16.16 31.55
N GLN A 860 -25.22 15.06 31.05
CA GLN A 860 -24.44 14.10 31.83
C GLN A 860 -22.91 14.43 31.86
N GLY A 861 -22.51 15.58 31.31
CA GLY A 861 -21.09 15.96 31.24
C GLY A 861 -20.35 15.45 30.00
N GLY A 862 -21.09 15.10 28.95
CA GLY A 862 -20.52 14.62 27.69
C GLY A 862 -20.16 13.14 27.68
N VAL A 863 -20.18 12.45 28.83
CA VAL A 863 -19.92 11.01 28.96
C VAL A 863 -21.24 10.31 29.25
N SER A 864 -21.79 9.66 28.23
CA SER A 864 -23.09 8.97 28.38
C SER A 864 -23.15 7.67 27.63
N GLY A 865 -23.89 6.71 28.18
CA GLY A 865 -24.07 5.39 27.59
C GLY A 865 -24.77 5.40 26.23
N ASN A 866 -25.58 6.44 25.94
CA ASN A 866 -26.34 6.51 24.70
C ASN A 866 -25.65 7.28 23.58
N ALA A 867 -24.72 8.18 23.89
CA ALA A 867 -24.00 9.06 22.94
C ALA A 867 -22.77 9.69 23.61
N GLY A 868 -21.98 10.48 22.87
CA GLY A 868 -20.87 11.27 23.41
C GLY A 868 -19.50 10.78 22.99
N LEU A 869 -19.42 9.61 22.36
CA LEU A 869 -18.16 9.10 21.81
C LEU A 869 -17.84 9.80 20.49
N PHE A 870 -16.60 10.23 20.34
CA PHE A 870 -16.03 10.76 19.11
C PHE A 870 -14.97 9.78 18.58
N SER A 871 -14.78 9.73 17.24
CA SER A 871 -13.70 8.94 16.61
C SER A 871 -13.45 9.39 15.17
N ASN A 872 -12.29 9.00 14.62
CA ASN A 872 -12.08 8.93 13.19
C ASN A 872 -12.40 7.52 12.65
N ALA A 873 -12.39 7.34 11.33
CA ALA A 873 -12.74 6.06 10.72
C ALA A 873 -11.70 4.95 10.98
N ASP A 874 -10.42 5.28 10.99
CA ASP A 874 -9.32 4.32 11.21
C ASP A 874 -9.37 3.74 12.63
N ASP A 875 -9.57 4.56 13.65
CA ASP A 875 -9.63 4.12 15.05
C ASP A 875 -10.93 3.35 15.35
N LEU A 876 -12.04 3.78 14.77
CA LEU A 876 -13.29 3.01 14.85
C LEU A 876 -13.12 1.62 14.20
N ALA A 877 -12.39 1.52 13.07
CA ALA A 877 -12.14 0.23 12.43
C ALA A 877 -11.37 -0.74 13.32
N LYS A 878 -10.43 -0.27 14.15
CA LYS A 878 -9.72 -1.10 15.14
C LYS A 878 -10.67 -1.73 16.16
N VAL A 879 -11.61 -0.94 16.65
CA VAL A 879 -12.68 -1.42 17.57
C VAL A 879 -13.57 -2.45 16.89
N LEU A 880 -13.94 -2.23 15.65
CA LEU A 880 -14.80 -3.16 14.90
C LEU A 880 -14.08 -4.45 14.51
N GLN A 881 -12.78 -4.35 14.20
CA GLN A 881 -11.96 -5.54 13.92
C GLN A 881 -11.78 -6.40 15.17
N LEU A 882 -11.77 -5.80 16.37
CA LEU A 882 -11.77 -6.56 17.63
C LEU A 882 -13.00 -7.49 17.71
N PHE A 883 -14.20 -6.99 17.36
CA PHE A 883 -15.42 -7.82 17.32
C PHE A 883 -15.33 -8.91 16.26
N LEU A 884 -14.85 -8.57 15.06
CA LEU A 884 -14.72 -9.49 13.94
C LEU A 884 -13.73 -10.61 14.25
N ASN A 885 -12.64 -10.29 14.93
CA ASN A 885 -11.61 -11.24 15.40
C ASN A 885 -11.98 -11.92 16.73
N GLN A 886 -13.25 -11.89 17.14
CA GLN A 886 -13.74 -12.57 18.34
C GLN A 886 -12.97 -12.19 19.62
N GLY A 887 -12.67 -10.90 19.78
CA GLY A 887 -12.05 -10.36 20.99
C GLY A 887 -10.54 -10.29 21.00
N ILE A 888 -9.87 -10.61 19.89
CA ILE A 888 -8.41 -10.56 19.77
C ILE A 888 -8.00 -9.45 18.80
N TYR A 889 -7.02 -8.64 19.17
CA TYR A 889 -6.41 -7.64 18.29
C TYR A 889 -4.97 -7.32 18.71
N GLY A 890 -4.05 -7.24 17.73
CA GLY A 890 -2.64 -6.95 18.00
C GLY A 890 -1.91 -8.03 18.79
N GLY A 891 -2.40 -9.29 18.75
CA GLY A 891 -1.87 -10.40 19.52
C GLY A 891 -2.29 -10.40 21.00
N GLU A 892 -3.23 -9.53 21.37
CA GLU A 892 -3.77 -9.45 22.74
C GLU A 892 -5.25 -9.82 22.78
N GLN A 893 -5.66 -10.52 23.83
CA GLN A 893 -7.07 -10.83 24.08
C GLN A 893 -7.71 -9.76 24.96
N TYR A 894 -8.84 -9.22 24.54
CA TYR A 894 -9.65 -8.22 25.26
C TYR A 894 -10.93 -8.79 25.81
N LEU A 895 -11.57 -9.66 25.03
CA LEU A 895 -12.81 -10.34 25.32
C LEU A 895 -12.69 -11.82 24.95
N SER A 896 -13.43 -12.70 25.61
CA SER A 896 -13.47 -14.11 25.20
C SER A 896 -14.20 -14.27 23.85
N PRO A 897 -13.82 -15.27 23.04
CA PRO A 897 -14.55 -15.58 21.81
C PRO A 897 -16.02 -15.94 22.08
N GLU A 898 -16.35 -16.58 23.19
CA GLU A 898 -17.69 -16.94 23.60
C GLU A 898 -18.56 -15.69 23.81
N THR A 899 -18.06 -14.71 24.55
CA THR A 899 -18.74 -13.43 24.76
C THR A 899 -18.94 -12.69 23.45
N CYS A 900 -17.92 -12.61 22.62
CA CYS A 900 -18.03 -11.97 21.30
C CYS A 900 -19.10 -12.64 20.43
N ARG A 901 -19.09 -13.99 20.32
CA ARG A 901 -20.12 -14.73 19.56
C ARG A 901 -21.50 -14.50 20.12
N LEU A 902 -21.68 -14.60 21.43
CA LEU A 902 -22.99 -14.38 22.07
C LEU A 902 -23.57 -13.00 21.70
N PHE A 903 -22.80 -11.93 21.83
CA PHE A 903 -23.32 -10.58 21.62
C PHE A 903 -23.50 -10.23 20.14
N THR A 904 -22.63 -10.69 19.24
CA THR A 904 -22.71 -10.37 17.81
C THR A 904 -23.72 -11.24 17.04
N GLN A 905 -23.90 -12.50 17.44
CA GLN A 905 -24.79 -13.44 16.73
C GLN A 905 -26.24 -13.39 17.25
N SER A 906 -26.46 -13.09 18.53
CA SER A 906 -27.79 -13.06 19.11
C SER A 906 -28.74 -12.11 18.39
N LYS A 907 -30.01 -12.54 18.27
CA LYS A 907 -31.11 -11.75 17.70
C LYS A 907 -32.34 -11.86 18.57
N SER A 908 -33.04 -10.76 18.70
CA SER A 908 -34.32 -10.74 19.41
C SER A 908 -35.39 -11.55 18.66
N PRO A 909 -36.25 -12.31 19.34
CA PRO A 909 -37.36 -13.03 18.72
C PRO A 909 -38.48 -12.11 18.18
N VAL A 910 -38.53 -10.87 18.64
CA VAL A 910 -39.64 -9.92 18.32
C VAL A 910 -39.18 -8.74 17.46
N SER A 911 -37.89 -8.63 17.18
CA SER A 911 -37.36 -7.52 16.37
C SER A 911 -36.04 -7.90 15.67
N ARG A 912 -35.56 -7.04 14.78
CA ARG A 912 -34.26 -7.22 14.15
C ARG A 912 -33.06 -7.00 15.09
N ARG A 913 -33.25 -6.50 16.31
CA ARG A 913 -32.15 -6.13 17.22
C ARG A 913 -31.39 -7.34 17.74
N GLY A 914 -30.04 -7.19 17.78
CA GLY A 914 -29.14 -8.03 18.54
C GLY A 914 -28.92 -7.47 19.96
N LEU A 915 -28.06 -8.14 20.75
CA LEU A 915 -27.62 -7.67 22.07
C LEU A 915 -26.77 -6.41 21.92
N GLY A 916 -27.43 -5.24 21.90
CA GLY A 916 -26.80 -3.93 21.74
C GLY A 916 -26.51 -3.51 20.29
N PHE A 917 -26.67 -4.40 19.32
CA PHE A 917 -26.48 -4.12 17.90
C PHE A 917 -27.80 -3.99 17.14
N ASP A 918 -27.77 -3.31 16.00
CA ASP A 918 -28.79 -3.39 14.97
C ASP A 918 -28.40 -4.44 13.94
N LYS A 919 -29.39 -5.03 13.25
CA LYS A 919 -29.20 -6.08 12.24
C LYS A 919 -30.06 -5.82 11.01
N PRO A 920 -29.81 -6.48 9.85
CA PRO A 920 -30.67 -6.39 8.69
C PRO A 920 -32.14 -6.77 8.99
N ALA A 921 -33.09 -6.06 8.38
CA ALA A 921 -34.50 -6.42 8.44
C ALA A 921 -34.79 -7.55 7.46
N THR A 922 -35.25 -8.69 7.97
CA THR A 922 -35.68 -9.81 7.14
C THR A 922 -37.10 -9.58 6.62
N GLY A 923 -37.32 -9.77 5.30
CA GLY A 923 -38.64 -9.69 4.67
C GLY A 923 -39.13 -8.29 4.26
N THR A 924 -38.50 -7.21 4.74
CA THR A 924 -38.85 -5.82 4.38
C THR A 924 -37.60 -4.98 4.13
N PRO A 925 -36.92 -5.11 2.97
CA PRO A 925 -35.66 -4.40 2.67
C PRO A 925 -35.75 -2.87 2.87
N LYS A 926 -36.87 -2.24 2.56
CA LYS A 926 -37.09 -0.80 2.73
C LYS A 926 -37.02 -0.32 4.18
N LEU A 927 -37.21 -1.20 5.16
CA LEU A 927 -37.09 -0.91 6.58
C LEU A 927 -35.73 -1.30 7.17
N SER A 928 -34.83 -1.84 6.37
CA SER A 928 -33.50 -2.22 6.79
C SER A 928 -32.60 -0.99 6.97
N PRO A 929 -31.83 -0.90 8.06
CA PRO A 929 -30.86 0.17 8.25
C PRO A 929 -29.57 -0.03 7.45
N CYS A 930 -29.41 -1.18 6.82
CA CYS A 930 -28.26 -1.58 5.98
C CYS A 930 -28.68 -1.88 4.54
N GLY A 931 -27.71 -2.05 3.65
CA GLY A 931 -27.90 -2.35 2.24
C GLY A 931 -28.73 -3.62 2.02
N ALA A 932 -29.41 -3.71 0.87
CA ALA A 932 -30.26 -4.84 0.53
C ALA A 932 -29.47 -6.14 0.31
N LEU A 933 -28.19 -6.05 -0.03
CA LEU A 933 -27.29 -7.18 -0.24
C LEU A 933 -26.62 -7.67 1.08
N ALA A 934 -26.86 -7.01 2.21
CA ALA A 934 -26.26 -7.39 3.49
C ALA A 934 -26.85 -8.73 4.00
N PRO A 935 -26.00 -9.75 4.28
CA PRO A 935 -26.48 -11.03 4.81
C PRO A 935 -27.06 -10.87 6.24
N PRO A 936 -27.90 -11.82 6.70
CA PRO A 936 -28.52 -11.76 8.02
C PRO A 936 -27.57 -11.76 9.21
N SER A 937 -26.34 -12.25 9.02
CA SER A 937 -25.26 -12.30 10.02
C SER A 937 -24.72 -10.89 10.38
N VAL A 938 -24.90 -9.91 9.49
CA VAL A 938 -24.42 -8.53 9.66
C VAL A 938 -24.97 -7.91 10.95
N TYR A 939 -24.08 -7.19 11.63
CA TYR A 939 -24.44 -6.39 12.82
C TYR A 939 -23.75 -5.02 12.76
N GLY A 940 -24.33 -4.04 13.38
CA GLY A 940 -23.81 -2.69 13.37
C GLY A 940 -24.67 -1.70 14.14
N HIS A 941 -24.50 -0.42 13.86
CA HIS A 941 -25.33 0.64 14.42
C HIS A 941 -25.31 1.89 13.55
N THR A 942 -26.39 2.68 13.61
CA THR A 942 -26.49 4.01 12.99
C THR A 942 -26.47 5.11 14.04
N GLY A 943 -25.92 6.28 13.69
CA GLY A 943 -25.90 7.49 14.51
C GLY A 943 -26.78 8.60 13.93
N TYR A 944 -27.36 9.41 14.82
CA TYR A 944 -28.24 10.53 14.45
C TYR A 944 -27.50 11.58 13.60
N THR A 945 -26.23 11.81 13.88
CA THR A 945 -25.34 12.72 13.14
C THR A 945 -25.07 12.29 11.69
N GLY A 946 -25.52 11.09 11.30
CA GLY A 946 -25.35 10.50 9.96
C GLY A 946 -24.33 9.38 9.89
N THR A 947 -23.64 9.11 10.99
CA THR A 947 -22.65 8.05 11.09
C THR A 947 -23.28 6.65 11.05
N CYS A 948 -22.55 5.66 10.56
CA CYS A 948 -22.88 4.26 10.73
C CYS A 948 -21.65 3.37 10.61
N PHE A 949 -21.75 2.16 11.12
CA PHE A 949 -20.85 1.05 10.79
C PHE A 949 -21.66 -0.25 10.63
N TRP A 950 -21.10 -1.15 9.82
CA TRP A 950 -21.62 -2.51 9.64
C TRP A 950 -20.45 -3.50 9.58
N VAL A 951 -20.57 -4.60 10.31
CA VAL A 951 -19.63 -5.71 10.35
C VAL A 951 -20.30 -6.95 9.81
N ASP A 952 -19.69 -7.57 8.84
CA ASP A 952 -20.13 -8.80 8.19
C ASP A 952 -19.13 -9.93 8.49
N PRO A 953 -19.46 -10.87 9.38
CA PRO A 953 -18.56 -11.97 9.72
C PRO A 953 -18.41 -12.99 8.58
N ASP A 954 -19.41 -13.15 7.71
CA ASP A 954 -19.39 -14.13 6.61
C ASP A 954 -18.41 -13.71 5.51
N ASN A 955 -18.32 -12.41 5.23
CA ASN A 955 -17.40 -11.84 4.24
C ASN A 955 -16.14 -11.20 4.88
N GLN A 956 -15.97 -11.33 6.19
CA GLN A 956 -14.88 -10.69 6.95
C GLN A 956 -14.77 -9.19 6.63
N LEU A 957 -15.92 -8.50 6.55
CA LEU A 957 -16.05 -7.15 6.03
C LEU A 957 -16.42 -6.16 7.13
N ILE A 958 -15.79 -4.98 7.10
CA ILE A 958 -16.15 -3.81 7.90
C ILE A 958 -16.45 -2.67 6.93
N TYR A 959 -17.59 -2.02 7.13
CA TYR A 959 -17.98 -0.80 6.46
C TYR A 959 -18.24 0.31 7.48
N ILE A 960 -17.62 1.47 7.29
CA ILE A 960 -17.78 2.67 8.12
C ILE A 960 -18.13 3.86 7.22
N PHE A 961 -19.16 4.62 7.65
CA PHE A 961 -19.52 5.91 7.04
C PHE A 961 -19.65 6.96 8.13
N LEU A 962 -18.81 7.98 8.14
CA LEU A 962 -18.85 9.08 9.10
C LEU A 962 -19.15 10.38 8.38
N CYS A 963 -20.20 11.08 8.80
CA CYS A 963 -20.54 12.42 8.31
C CYS A 963 -21.20 13.26 9.40
N ASN A 964 -21.39 14.55 9.14
CA ASN A 964 -22.09 15.49 10.01
C ASN A 964 -23.35 16.05 9.32
N ARG A 965 -24.29 15.16 8.94
CA ARG A 965 -25.51 15.55 8.20
C ARG A 965 -26.33 16.64 8.92
N VAL A 966 -26.23 16.72 10.24
CA VAL A 966 -26.96 17.70 11.06
C VAL A 966 -26.36 19.09 11.00
N THR A 967 -25.25 19.28 10.30
CA THR A 967 -24.66 20.60 10.05
C THR A 967 -25.33 21.27 8.85
N PRO A 968 -25.80 22.54 8.94
CA PRO A 968 -25.88 23.33 10.16
C PRO A 968 -27.11 22.97 11.00
N THR A 969 -28.08 22.19 10.50
CA THR A 969 -29.34 21.91 11.17
C THR A 969 -29.74 20.45 11.09
N ARG A 970 -30.29 19.94 12.22
CA ARG A 970 -30.88 18.59 12.32
C ARG A 970 -32.10 18.37 11.43
N ALA A 971 -32.73 19.44 10.93
CA ALA A 971 -33.88 19.36 10.02
C ALA A 971 -33.50 18.80 8.63
N ASN A 972 -32.21 18.61 8.32
CA ASN A 972 -31.75 18.03 7.06
C ASN A 972 -31.96 16.51 7.05
N ASN A 973 -32.84 16.01 6.18
CA ASN A 973 -33.16 14.59 6.03
C ASN A 973 -32.63 13.97 4.72
N GLN A 974 -31.91 14.73 3.89
CA GLN A 974 -31.46 14.30 2.56
C GLN A 974 -30.62 13.01 2.58
N LEU A 975 -29.77 12.82 3.60
CA LEU A 975 -28.98 11.59 3.74
C LEU A 975 -29.84 10.32 3.74
N GLY A 976 -30.98 10.36 4.46
CA GLY A 976 -31.93 9.25 4.52
C GLY A 976 -32.78 9.15 3.25
N SER A 977 -33.28 10.28 2.73
CA SER A 977 -34.13 10.29 1.52
C SER A 977 -33.43 9.78 0.27
N LEU A 978 -32.10 9.93 0.18
CA LEU A 978 -31.27 9.47 -0.93
C LEU A 978 -30.65 8.07 -0.70
N ASP A 979 -30.90 7.45 0.44
CA ASP A 979 -30.38 6.13 0.81
C ASP A 979 -28.87 5.97 0.66
N ILE A 980 -28.08 7.06 0.83
CA ILE A 980 -26.65 7.11 0.53
C ILE A 980 -25.88 5.97 1.24
N ARG A 981 -26.09 5.78 2.55
CA ARG A 981 -25.36 4.78 3.36
C ARG A 981 -25.63 3.35 2.91
N THR A 982 -26.88 3.02 2.62
CA THR A 982 -27.29 1.67 2.18
C THR A 982 -26.83 1.39 0.75
N ARG A 983 -26.92 2.38 -0.13
CA ARG A 983 -26.39 2.29 -1.51
C ARG A 983 -24.87 2.12 -1.56
N VAL A 984 -24.12 2.83 -0.70
CA VAL A 984 -22.66 2.62 -0.56
C VAL A 984 -22.38 1.21 -0.10
N GLN A 985 -23.13 0.67 0.87
CA GLN A 985 -22.95 -0.71 1.33
C GLN A 985 -23.23 -1.73 0.21
N ASP A 986 -24.29 -1.54 -0.58
CA ASP A 986 -24.59 -2.39 -1.71
C ASP A 986 -23.52 -2.33 -2.82
N ALA A 987 -22.92 -1.14 -3.06
CA ALA A 987 -21.80 -0.99 -3.98
C ALA A 987 -20.55 -1.78 -3.50
N ILE A 988 -20.30 -1.80 -2.19
CA ILE A 988 -19.22 -2.61 -1.61
C ILE A 988 -19.48 -4.10 -1.88
N TYR A 989 -20.67 -4.61 -1.57
CA TYR A 989 -21.01 -6.02 -1.84
C TYR A 989 -20.85 -6.39 -3.31
N LYS A 990 -21.29 -5.54 -4.23
CA LYS A 990 -21.11 -5.74 -5.67
C LYS A 990 -19.65 -5.80 -6.09
N ALA A 991 -18.76 -5.08 -5.38
CA ALA A 991 -17.33 -5.06 -5.67
C ALA A 991 -16.58 -6.30 -5.15
N ILE A 992 -17.06 -6.91 -4.06
CA ILE A 992 -16.43 -8.09 -3.45
C ILE A 992 -17.06 -9.42 -3.88
N ASP A 993 -18.14 -9.42 -4.68
CA ASP A 993 -18.83 -10.62 -5.13
C ASP A 993 -17.99 -11.47 -6.09
N ARG A 994 -17.47 -12.59 -5.58
CA ARG A 994 -16.60 -13.53 -6.33
C ARG A 994 -17.30 -14.29 -7.45
N LYS A 995 -18.64 -14.39 -7.46
CA LYS A 995 -19.36 -15.14 -8.51
C LYS A 995 -19.22 -14.49 -9.89
N ASN A 996 -18.98 -13.18 -9.93
CA ASN A 996 -18.78 -12.43 -11.18
C ASN A 996 -17.30 -12.32 -11.60
N GLN A 997 -16.34 -12.83 -10.82
CA GLN A 997 -14.90 -12.77 -11.12
C GLN A 997 -14.39 -13.89 -12.04
N LYS A 998 -15.22 -14.94 -12.33
CA LYS A 998 -14.82 -16.05 -13.20
C LYS A 998 -14.83 -15.69 -14.70
N ASN A 999 -15.20 -14.48 -15.08
CA ASN A 999 -15.27 -14.00 -16.46
C ASN A 999 -14.32 -12.81 -16.74
N LEU A 1000 -13.30 -12.62 -15.95
CA LEU A 1000 -12.15 -11.74 -16.17
C LEU A 1000 -10.90 -12.60 -16.01
#